data_8842dc289242fca157e09aee730be7b9
#
_entry.id   8842dc289242fca157e09aee730be7b9
#
_cell.length_a   1.000
_cell.length_b   1.000
_cell.length_c   1.000
_cell.angle_alpha   90.00
_cell.angle_beta   90.00
_cell.angle_gamma   90.00
#
_symmetry.space_group_name_H-M   'P 1'
#
loop_
_entity.id
_entity.type
_entity.pdbx_description
1 polymer ?
#
loop_
_entity_poly.entity_id
_entity_poly.type
_entity_poly.pdbx_seq_one_letter_code
_entity_poly.pdbx_strand_id
1 'polypeptide(L)'
;MTLWTLTTNPIARLFNKEIEVTVDDNGIHVAQGGEDAHFNWAELDYPPHLSLAIDGGCLVIVSQEQTYRYRMLGYLTPFRYSKRLFPSWANQSAKRLQDFLSDAYLQCTSRFLRDSSVEIIRTTASNELKRWKGWDKVQGLSELAQITASQLTNISSWSASDVQKIRSRYVQKQLAQYKSFFDCVESNPLTDKQRIACVTDNDNNLLLAGAGTGKTSVMVGRTGYLIKSRQANPSDILLLAYGRIAAQEMDERIKDKLGFEDVKASTFHSIGVRIISSVEGKAPSLSKLEDSAKMKAKWMHDEVEALMSDSSYKKALLDYFSSYYYVDKNPWDFESRGSYLKYLNDNDIRSMRGEQVKSYGELVIANWLFRKGINYEYEAKYRFDVATAEYRQYEPDFYLPDYDIYIEYYGIDENGNTAPYIDRESYHAGIKWKRETHKKYGTSYIEFFYHQHKKGTLLTALEKELDKHGVETQPVSESALLDSLEQMGRVTELAKLLGALVDMYKAACLDDAGVNKIIKESIDSKQTAKALELLMPLYHSYEKYLRDHQVIDFNDMIGKALKYVQTGQFQSPWKYLLVDEFQDISEPRARLVKALRDSVQRSSLFCVGDDWQAIYRFSGADVRLTTAFSNYFGSTSETTLDMTFRFNSSIGDVATRFVTQNPVQLKKDIVSLVKVDKPAVSIVRHGKDEQGISALEKALISISNQLLASQKPSKNKVYLLARYWHQLPDLHQLRTLKHQFPTLNIENQSFHASKGKEAEYVIVLGLTTGKHGFPSEKQTPPLVDALLPQGDRFEHAEERRLFYVALTRAKHRAYLLVDMMDASDFVTELIKAKYPVETNEFDVSLIQKESDKISCHQCGEGTLRPKSGQYGKFLSCSLYPRCKNKETPCSKCGSPMSRGIKSGFQVCIDKSCNDERPICKNCGGEMKLWEGKYGNFWGCSTYRKGTTNTCTYKKKG
;
A
#
# COMPACT_ATOMS: atom_id res chain seq x y z
N MET A 1 -65.67 -23.88 15.42
CA MET A 1 -66.83 -24.50 14.81
C MET A 1 -66.37 -25.59 13.87
N THR A 2 -66.99 -26.84 13.97
CA THR A 2 -66.56 -27.93 13.07
C THR A 2 -66.94 -27.56 11.63
N LEU A 3 -65.98 -27.46 10.72
CA LEU A 3 -66.18 -27.10 9.34
C LEU A 3 -66.69 -28.30 8.53
N TRP A 4 -66.16 -29.50 8.78
CA TRP A 4 -66.55 -30.75 8.15
C TRP A 4 -65.83 -31.94 8.78
N THR A 5 -66.37 -33.14 8.59
CA THR A 5 -65.96 -34.41 9.17
C THR A 5 -65.72 -35.45 8.09
N LEU A 6 -64.68 -36.27 8.21
CA LEU A 6 -64.35 -37.41 7.38
C LEU A 6 -64.46 -38.68 8.24
N THR A 7 -64.97 -39.74 7.71
CA THR A 7 -65.07 -41.03 8.41
C THR A 7 -64.46 -42.15 7.59
N THR A 8 -64.19 -43.26 8.22
CA THR A 8 -63.69 -44.49 7.60
C THR A 8 -64.59 -45.03 6.54
N ASN A 9 -64.03 -45.81 5.59
CA ASN A 9 -64.79 -46.53 4.60
C ASN A 9 -65.45 -47.77 5.25
N PRO A 10 -66.44 -48.35 4.60
CA PRO A 10 -67.16 -49.50 5.13
C PRO A 10 -66.25 -50.73 5.36
N ILE A 11 -65.21 -50.92 4.62
CA ILE A 11 -64.26 -52.07 4.74
C ILE A 11 -63.43 -51.91 6.04
N ALA A 12 -62.99 -50.73 6.40
CA ALA A 12 -62.24 -50.50 7.64
C ALA A 12 -63.05 -50.79 8.88
N ARG A 13 -64.38 -50.54 8.85
CA ARG A 13 -65.29 -50.91 9.95
C ARG A 13 -65.34 -52.39 10.22
N LEU A 14 -65.19 -53.23 9.20
CA LEU A 14 -65.14 -54.70 9.34
C LEU A 14 -63.88 -55.15 10.06
N PHE A 15 -62.83 -54.34 10.06
CA PHE A 15 -61.55 -54.64 10.79
C PHE A 15 -61.42 -53.88 12.08
N ASN A 16 -62.49 -53.34 12.67
CA ASN A 16 -62.46 -52.47 13.87
C ASN A 16 -61.50 -51.31 13.84
N LYS A 17 -61.23 -50.72 12.61
CA LYS A 17 -60.40 -49.57 12.43
C LYS A 17 -61.26 -48.37 12.14
N GLU A 18 -61.84 -47.73 13.14
CA GLU A 18 -62.60 -46.52 13.03
C GLU A 18 -61.62 -45.29 13.12
N ILE A 19 -61.67 -44.44 12.09
CA ILE A 19 -60.97 -43.16 12.03
C ILE A 19 -62.03 -42.10 11.81
N GLU A 20 -62.05 -41.09 12.65
CA GLU A 20 -62.87 -39.90 12.44
C GLU A 20 -61.92 -38.70 12.37
N VAL A 21 -61.98 -37.92 11.28
CA VAL A 21 -61.19 -36.73 11.12
C VAL A 21 -62.15 -35.52 11.08
N THR A 22 -62.00 -34.67 12.08
CA THR A 22 -62.75 -33.40 12.15
C THR A 22 -61.85 -32.25 11.81
N VAL A 23 -62.31 -31.35 10.97
CA VAL A 23 -61.59 -30.13 10.58
C VAL A 23 -62.34 -28.93 11.10
N ASP A 24 -61.68 -28.08 11.86
CA ASP A 24 -62.23 -26.85 12.39
C ASP A 24 -61.32 -25.63 12.16
N ASP A 25 -61.68 -24.51 12.78
CA ASP A 25 -60.89 -23.26 12.67
C ASP A 25 -59.52 -23.36 13.32
N ASN A 26 -59.28 -24.28 14.26
CA ASN A 26 -58.06 -24.41 14.98
C ASN A 26 -57.10 -25.47 14.39
N GLY A 27 -57.64 -26.47 13.65
CA GLY A 27 -56.79 -27.50 13.09
C GLY A 27 -57.54 -28.73 12.57
N ILE A 28 -56.84 -29.84 12.62
CA ILE A 28 -57.31 -31.17 12.23
C ILE A 28 -57.22 -32.05 13.47
N HIS A 29 -58.38 -32.59 13.86
CA HIS A 29 -58.52 -33.58 14.93
C HIS A 29 -58.71 -34.97 14.32
N VAL A 30 -57.95 -35.92 14.75
CA VAL A 30 -58.03 -37.30 14.26
C VAL A 30 -58.20 -38.21 15.44
N ALA A 31 -59.38 -38.82 15.55
CA ALA A 31 -59.69 -39.85 16.50
C ALA A 31 -59.49 -41.21 15.86
N GLN A 32 -58.63 -42.06 16.39
CA GLN A 32 -58.35 -43.42 15.88
C GLN A 32 -58.11 -44.40 17.03
N GLY A 33 -59.02 -45.35 17.15
CA GLY A 33 -58.86 -46.48 18.12
C GLY A 33 -58.76 -46.04 19.59
N GLY A 34 -59.38 -44.92 19.95
CA GLY A 34 -59.35 -44.37 21.32
C GLY A 34 -58.19 -43.42 21.57
N GLU A 35 -57.33 -43.17 20.61
CA GLU A 35 -56.32 -42.14 20.64
C GLU A 35 -56.81 -40.94 19.84
N ASP A 36 -56.63 -39.72 20.40
CA ASP A 36 -56.97 -38.47 19.78
C ASP A 36 -55.69 -37.69 19.42
N ALA A 37 -55.49 -37.41 18.16
CA ALA A 37 -54.38 -36.55 17.68
C ALA A 37 -54.95 -35.20 17.23
N HIS A 38 -54.34 -34.09 17.68
CA HIS A 38 -54.70 -32.74 17.27
C HIS A 38 -53.55 -32.09 16.52
N PHE A 39 -53.81 -31.61 15.33
CA PHE A 39 -52.84 -30.89 14.49
C PHE A 39 -53.31 -29.47 14.30
N ASN A 40 -52.69 -28.54 15.01
CA ASN A 40 -52.98 -27.10 14.84
C ASN A 40 -52.50 -26.63 13.45
N TRP A 41 -53.28 -25.80 12.77
CA TRP A 41 -52.89 -25.22 11.48
C TRP A 41 -51.53 -24.54 11.52
N ALA A 42 -51.11 -23.95 12.63
CA ALA A 42 -49.84 -23.29 12.83
C ALA A 42 -48.64 -24.27 12.88
N GLU A 43 -48.85 -25.52 13.23
CA GLU A 43 -47.83 -26.56 13.40
C GLU A 43 -47.60 -27.40 12.14
N LEU A 44 -48.44 -27.19 11.10
CA LEU A 44 -48.30 -27.94 9.84
C LEU A 44 -47.18 -27.38 8.96
N ASP A 45 -46.21 -28.21 8.63
CA ASP A 45 -45.09 -27.84 7.76
C ASP A 45 -45.57 -27.64 6.31
N TYR A 46 -46.56 -28.38 5.87
CA TYR A 46 -47.17 -28.31 4.53
C TYR A 46 -48.70 -28.40 4.62
N PRO A 47 -49.43 -27.90 3.58
CA PRO A 47 -50.84 -28.08 3.49
C PRO A 47 -51.19 -29.57 3.52
N PRO A 48 -52.14 -30.00 4.37
CA PRO A 48 -52.58 -31.38 4.37
C PRO A 48 -53.29 -31.72 3.06
N HIS A 49 -53.09 -32.92 2.57
CA HIS A 49 -53.71 -33.34 1.32
C HIS A 49 -54.34 -34.72 1.41
N LEU A 50 -55.34 -34.91 0.63
CA LEU A 50 -56.02 -36.17 0.46
C LEU A 50 -55.60 -36.85 -0.84
N SER A 51 -55.23 -38.08 -0.81
CA SER A 51 -54.88 -38.92 -1.96
C SER A 51 -55.74 -40.20 -1.96
N LEU A 52 -55.89 -40.83 -3.11
CA LEU A 52 -56.52 -42.14 -3.20
C LEU A 52 -55.45 -43.18 -3.04
N ALA A 53 -55.70 -44.14 -2.15
CA ALA A 53 -54.89 -45.32 -1.89
C ALA A 53 -55.71 -46.59 -2.23
N ILE A 54 -55.04 -47.72 -2.35
CA ILE A 54 -55.66 -49.02 -2.68
C ILE A 54 -56.79 -49.36 -1.67
N ASP A 55 -56.59 -49.00 -0.42
CA ASP A 55 -57.41 -49.30 0.73
C ASP A 55 -58.45 -48.16 1.08
N GLY A 56 -58.52 -47.14 0.25
CA GLY A 56 -59.43 -45.99 0.41
C GLY A 56 -58.78 -44.63 0.29
N GLY A 57 -59.43 -43.59 0.85
CA GLY A 57 -58.82 -42.28 0.97
C GLY A 57 -57.67 -42.26 1.99
N CYS A 58 -56.63 -41.56 1.72
CA CYS A 58 -55.48 -41.31 2.60
C CYS A 58 -55.30 -39.82 2.85
N LEU A 59 -55.43 -39.43 4.12
CA LEU A 59 -55.07 -38.07 4.58
C LEU A 59 -53.59 -38.06 4.97
N VAL A 60 -52.82 -37.18 4.37
CA VAL A 60 -51.42 -36.98 4.74
C VAL A 60 -51.27 -35.61 5.40
N ILE A 61 -50.66 -35.62 6.58
CA ILE A 61 -50.35 -34.44 7.42
C ILE A 61 -48.83 -34.45 7.68
N VAL A 62 -48.18 -33.34 7.49
CA VAL A 62 -46.76 -33.13 7.83
C VAL A 62 -46.71 -32.07 8.92
N SER A 63 -46.21 -32.43 10.09
CA SER A 63 -46.08 -31.56 11.26
C SER A 63 -44.80 -31.90 12.02
N GLN A 64 -44.01 -30.90 12.38
CA GLN A 64 -42.73 -31.08 13.10
C GLN A 64 -41.79 -32.08 12.42
N GLU A 65 -41.65 -31.96 11.09
CA GLU A 65 -40.85 -32.83 10.24
C GLU A 65 -41.32 -34.30 10.19
N GLN A 66 -42.42 -34.66 10.84
CA GLN A 66 -43.01 -35.98 10.83
C GLN A 66 -44.18 -36.05 9.85
N THR A 67 -44.30 -37.18 9.15
CA THR A 67 -45.39 -37.44 8.20
C THR A 67 -46.36 -38.43 8.81
N TYR A 68 -47.59 -37.98 9.08
CA TYR A 68 -48.70 -38.76 9.52
C TYR A 68 -49.59 -39.15 8.33
N ARG A 69 -50.00 -40.43 8.27
CA ARG A 69 -50.79 -40.97 7.17
C ARG A 69 -51.99 -41.74 7.78
N TYR A 70 -53.17 -41.17 7.61
CA TYR A 70 -54.43 -41.78 8.02
C TYR A 70 -55.10 -42.38 6.80
N ARG A 71 -55.10 -43.74 6.69
CA ARG A 71 -55.60 -44.50 5.53
C ARG A 71 -57.02 -44.99 5.79
N MET A 72 -57.62 -45.65 4.83
CA MET A 72 -58.93 -46.29 4.90
C MET A 72 -60.11 -45.31 5.09
N LEU A 73 -59.95 -44.05 4.71
CA LEU A 73 -61.06 -43.11 4.62
C LEU A 73 -61.95 -43.44 3.44
N GLY A 74 -63.20 -42.98 3.45
CA GLY A 74 -64.13 -43.25 2.40
C GLY A 74 -63.57 -42.99 0.97
N TYR A 75 -63.75 -43.89 0.02
CA TYR A 75 -63.16 -43.81 -1.34
C TYR A 75 -63.46 -42.52 -2.09
N LEU A 76 -64.61 -41.88 -1.84
CA LEU A 76 -64.98 -40.62 -2.42
C LEU A 76 -64.45 -39.39 -1.68
N THR A 77 -63.76 -39.59 -0.57
CA THR A 77 -63.22 -38.53 0.28
C THR A 77 -62.18 -37.65 -0.43
N PRO A 78 -61.20 -38.19 -1.18
CA PRO A 78 -60.29 -37.36 -1.95
C PRO A 78 -61.00 -36.50 -2.99
N PHE A 79 -62.05 -37.01 -3.67
CA PHE A 79 -62.77 -36.25 -4.69
C PHE A 79 -63.68 -35.19 -4.10
N ARG A 80 -64.25 -35.40 -2.86
CA ARG A 80 -65.13 -34.43 -2.22
C ARG A 80 -64.42 -33.33 -1.48
N TYR A 81 -63.31 -33.63 -0.79
CA TYR A 81 -62.70 -32.75 0.20
C TYR A 81 -61.30 -32.29 -0.16
N SER A 82 -60.64 -32.89 -1.15
CA SER A 82 -59.27 -32.47 -1.56
C SER A 82 -59.18 -30.99 -1.93
N LYS A 83 -60.25 -30.41 -2.50
CA LYS A 83 -60.31 -29.01 -2.85
C LYS A 83 -60.60 -28.07 -1.65
N ARG A 84 -60.91 -28.59 -0.47
CA ARG A 84 -61.23 -27.80 0.74
C ARG A 84 -60.11 -27.70 1.77
N LEU A 85 -59.21 -28.66 1.85
CA LEU A 85 -58.10 -28.70 2.82
C LEU A 85 -57.14 -27.54 2.63
N PHE A 86 -56.68 -27.34 1.40
CA PHE A 86 -55.76 -26.24 1.07
C PHE A 86 -56.39 -24.87 1.40
N PRO A 87 -57.64 -24.50 1.01
CA PRO A 87 -58.22 -23.22 1.39
C PRO A 87 -58.36 -23.05 2.90
N SER A 88 -58.75 -24.08 3.66
CA SER A 88 -58.86 -24.01 5.13
C SER A 88 -57.51 -23.73 5.77
N TRP A 89 -56.45 -24.48 5.40
CA TRP A 89 -55.10 -24.23 5.87
C TRP A 89 -54.58 -22.84 5.43
N ALA A 90 -54.77 -22.46 4.18
CA ALA A 90 -54.29 -21.20 3.65
C ALA A 90 -54.94 -20.00 4.34
N ASN A 91 -56.26 -20.06 4.61
CA ASN A 91 -56.98 -18.98 5.25
C ASN A 91 -56.51 -18.77 6.70
N GLN A 92 -56.11 -19.82 7.42
CA GLN A 92 -55.52 -19.72 8.74
C GLN A 92 -54.04 -19.32 8.69
N SER A 93 -53.25 -19.89 7.75
CA SER A 93 -51.86 -19.53 7.53
C SER A 93 -51.70 -18.07 7.13
N ALA A 94 -52.64 -17.49 6.34
CA ALA A 94 -52.61 -16.09 5.99
C ALA A 94 -52.65 -15.16 7.22
N LYS A 95 -53.42 -15.51 8.27
CA LYS A 95 -53.48 -14.73 9.50
C LYS A 95 -52.11 -14.75 10.23
N ARG A 96 -51.48 -15.89 10.30
CA ARG A 96 -50.13 -16.05 10.91
C ARG A 96 -49.06 -15.24 10.18
N LEU A 97 -49.16 -15.19 8.86
CA LEU A 97 -48.14 -14.47 8.01
C LEU A 97 -48.29 -12.96 8.04
N GLN A 98 -49.36 -12.39 8.64
CA GLN A 98 -49.54 -10.94 8.70
C GLN A 98 -48.43 -10.22 9.48
N ASP A 99 -47.94 -10.81 10.56
CA ASP A 99 -46.82 -10.24 11.35
C ASP A 99 -45.54 -10.16 10.50
N PHE A 100 -45.22 -11.26 9.77
CA PHE A 100 -44.08 -11.26 8.86
C PHE A 100 -44.21 -10.22 7.73
N LEU A 101 -45.39 -10.16 7.08
CA LEU A 101 -45.63 -9.21 5.98
C LEU A 101 -45.64 -7.77 6.48
N SER A 102 -46.15 -7.52 7.68
CA SER A 102 -46.13 -6.22 8.34
C SER A 102 -44.71 -5.79 8.69
N ASP A 103 -43.91 -6.70 9.25
CA ASP A 103 -42.50 -6.42 9.52
C ASP A 103 -41.69 -6.16 8.22
N ALA A 104 -41.88 -6.98 7.20
CA ALA A 104 -41.26 -6.77 5.89
C ALA A 104 -41.63 -5.40 5.28
N TYR A 105 -42.90 -5.02 5.35
CA TYR A 105 -43.36 -3.69 4.90
C TYR A 105 -42.72 -2.55 5.73
N LEU A 106 -42.68 -2.72 7.06
CA LEU A 106 -42.04 -1.76 7.95
C LEU A 106 -40.56 -1.59 7.64
N GLN A 107 -39.86 -2.68 7.39
CA GLN A 107 -38.45 -2.62 6.98
C GLN A 107 -38.27 -1.90 5.63
N CYS A 108 -39.17 -2.05 4.68
CA CYS A 108 -39.14 -1.35 3.39
C CYS A 108 -39.45 0.15 3.48
N THR A 109 -40.18 0.61 4.49
CA THR A 109 -40.73 1.98 4.56
C THR A 109 -40.13 2.86 5.63
N SER A 110 -39.70 2.27 6.76
CA SER A 110 -39.21 3.00 7.93
C SER A 110 -37.69 2.98 8.10
N ARG A 111 -36.99 2.06 7.44
CA ARG A 111 -35.54 1.93 7.46
C ARG A 111 -34.97 1.72 6.04
N PHE A 112 -33.68 1.93 5.86
CA PHE A 112 -33.00 1.53 4.66
C PHE A 112 -33.02 0.00 4.56
N LEU A 113 -33.49 -0.53 3.43
CA LEU A 113 -33.58 -1.97 3.21
C LEU A 113 -32.19 -2.56 2.96
N ARG A 114 -31.58 -3.14 4.00
CA ARG A 114 -30.24 -3.73 3.96
C ARG A 114 -30.23 -5.04 3.18
N ASP A 115 -29.07 -5.44 2.66
CA ASP A 115 -28.91 -6.68 1.88
C ASP A 115 -29.25 -7.91 2.71
N SER A 116 -28.78 -7.96 3.98
CA SER A 116 -29.13 -9.02 4.93
C SER A 116 -30.66 -9.13 5.15
N SER A 117 -31.34 -7.99 5.25
CA SER A 117 -32.80 -7.96 5.39
C SER A 117 -33.51 -8.45 4.11
N VAL A 118 -33.01 -8.06 2.91
CA VAL A 118 -33.53 -8.54 1.62
C VAL A 118 -33.41 -10.05 1.55
N GLU A 119 -32.26 -10.62 1.92
CA GLU A 119 -32.02 -12.06 1.86
C GLU A 119 -32.97 -12.82 2.80
N ILE A 120 -33.09 -12.37 4.06
CA ILE A 120 -34.01 -12.98 5.05
C ILE A 120 -35.47 -12.90 4.55
N ILE A 121 -35.94 -11.71 4.19
CA ILE A 121 -37.31 -11.48 3.75
C ILE A 121 -37.63 -12.33 2.51
N ARG A 122 -36.75 -12.32 1.51
CA ARG A 122 -36.93 -13.06 0.26
C ARG A 122 -36.87 -14.58 0.47
N THR A 123 -35.94 -15.07 1.30
CA THR A 123 -35.80 -16.49 1.60
C THR A 123 -37.01 -16.99 2.38
N THR A 124 -37.47 -16.24 3.39
CA THR A 124 -38.68 -16.56 4.16
C THR A 124 -39.91 -16.58 3.25
N ALA A 125 -40.10 -15.53 2.44
CA ALA A 125 -41.21 -15.50 1.48
C ALA A 125 -41.15 -16.65 0.48
N SER A 126 -39.98 -16.99 -0.03
CA SER A 126 -39.79 -18.11 -0.99
C SER A 126 -40.09 -19.46 -0.36
N ASN A 127 -39.69 -19.67 0.89
CA ASN A 127 -39.99 -20.93 1.61
C ASN A 127 -41.47 -21.06 1.94
N GLU A 128 -42.11 -19.97 2.37
CA GLU A 128 -43.56 -19.96 2.57
C GLU A 128 -44.29 -20.19 1.22
N LEU A 129 -43.86 -19.55 0.14
CA LEU A 129 -44.48 -19.73 -1.17
C LEU A 129 -44.41 -21.18 -1.70
N LYS A 130 -43.35 -21.93 -1.35
CA LYS A 130 -43.29 -23.39 -1.65
C LYS A 130 -44.44 -24.16 -1.00
N ARG A 131 -44.86 -23.78 0.22
CA ARG A 131 -45.97 -24.35 0.94
C ARG A 131 -47.31 -23.96 0.27
N TRP A 132 -47.40 -22.79 -0.34
CA TRP A 132 -48.54 -22.23 -1.04
C TRP A 132 -48.60 -22.62 -2.52
N LYS A 133 -47.84 -23.59 -2.99
CA LYS A 133 -47.76 -24.00 -4.41
C LYS A 133 -49.13 -24.32 -4.96
N GLY A 134 -49.46 -23.67 -6.08
CA GLY A 134 -50.75 -23.85 -6.78
C GLY A 134 -51.91 -23.03 -6.22
N TRP A 135 -51.69 -22.06 -5.35
CA TRP A 135 -52.67 -21.19 -4.75
C TRP A 135 -53.51 -20.44 -5.82
N ASP A 136 -52.89 -20.10 -6.92
CA ASP A 136 -53.48 -19.38 -8.06
C ASP A 136 -54.62 -20.20 -8.80
N LYS A 137 -54.64 -21.50 -8.59
CA LYS A 137 -55.58 -22.48 -9.18
C LYS A 137 -56.68 -22.93 -8.21
N VAL A 138 -56.66 -22.46 -6.98
CA VAL A 138 -57.54 -22.92 -5.93
C VAL A 138 -58.68 -21.92 -5.71
N GLN A 139 -59.92 -22.45 -5.68
CA GLN A 139 -61.12 -21.68 -5.34
C GLN A 139 -61.43 -21.75 -3.84
N GLY A 140 -62.03 -20.73 -3.28
CA GLY A 140 -62.43 -20.69 -1.85
C GLY A 140 -61.40 -20.07 -0.92
N LEU A 141 -60.38 -19.43 -1.43
CA LEU A 141 -59.44 -18.62 -0.65
C LEU A 141 -60.14 -17.33 -0.24
N SER A 142 -59.94 -16.95 1.07
CA SER A 142 -60.37 -15.63 1.55
C SER A 142 -59.60 -14.51 0.85
N GLU A 143 -60.14 -13.29 0.85
CA GLU A 143 -59.46 -12.13 0.33
C GLU A 143 -58.06 -11.95 0.98
N LEU A 144 -57.97 -12.12 2.31
CA LEU A 144 -56.70 -12.07 3.02
C LEU A 144 -55.70 -13.11 2.51
N ALA A 145 -56.11 -14.35 2.28
CA ALA A 145 -55.25 -15.41 1.76
C ALA A 145 -54.75 -15.10 0.35
N GLN A 146 -55.59 -14.55 -0.53
CA GLN A 146 -55.21 -14.11 -1.90
C GLN A 146 -54.18 -12.98 -1.88
N ILE A 147 -54.40 -11.96 -1.00
CA ILE A 147 -53.47 -10.84 -0.81
C ILE A 147 -52.11 -11.37 -0.28
N THR A 148 -52.16 -12.23 0.73
CA THR A 148 -50.94 -12.84 1.33
C THR A 148 -50.15 -13.60 0.29
N ALA A 149 -50.79 -14.47 -0.51
CA ALA A 149 -50.10 -15.23 -1.56
C ALA A 149 -49.51 -14.34 -2.63
N SER A 150 -50.23 -13.28 -3.03
CA SER A 150 -49.75 -12.30 -3.99
C SER A 150 -48.54 -11.53 -3.47
N GLN A 151 -48.57 -11.11 -2.18
CA GLN A 151 -47.44 -10.44 -1.51
C GLN A 151 -46.22 -11.36 -1.41
N LEU A 152 -46.39 -12.62 -1.00
CA LEU A 152 -45.31 -13.60 -0.95
C LEU A 152 -44.68 -13.82 -2.34
N THR A 153 -45.53 -13.90 -3.40
CA THR A 153 -45.07 -14.04 -4.77
C THR A 153 -44.26 -12.83 -5.21
N ASN A 154 -44.75 -11.62 -4.93
CA ASN A 154 -44.05 -10.37 -5.23
C ASN A 154 -42.69 -10.32 -4.50
N ILE A 155 -42.65 -10.56 -3.19
CA ILE A 155 -41.42 -10.52 -2.36
C ILE A 155 -40.41 -11.56 -2.85
N SER A 156 -40.85 -12.78 -3.12
CA SER A 156 -39.95 -13.87 -3.57
C SER A 156 -39.32 -13.57 -4.95
N SER A 157 -40.00 -12.79 -5.79
CA SER A 157 -39.54 -12.40 -7.13
C SER A 157 -38.74 -11.10 -7.19
N TRP A 158 -38.46 -10.43 -6.05
CA TRP A 158 -37.72 -9.17 -6.07
C TRP A 158 -36.40 -9.30 -6.83
N SER A 159 -36.29 -8.52 -7.86
CA SER A 159 -35.02 -8.31 -8.59
C SER A 159 -34.15 -7.26 -7.89
N ALA A 160 -32.88 -7.17 -8.28
CA ALA A 160 -32.00 -6.09 -7.84
C ALA A 160 -32.58 -4.69 -8.15
N SER A 161 -33.28 -4.54 -9.29
CA SER A 161 -33.96 -3.30 -9.68
C SER A 161 -35.10 -2.94 -8.72
N ASP A 162 -35.86 -3.92 -8.25
CA ASP A 162 -36.98 -3.66 -7.34
C ASP A 162 -36.47 -3.24 -5.96
N VAL A 163 -35.45 -3.92 -5.43
CA VAL A 163 -34.76 -3.53 -4.22
C VAL A 163 -34.22 -2.11 -4.34
N GLN A 164 -33.60 -1.78 -5.46
CA GLN A 164 -33.06 -0.43 -5.68
C GLN A 164 -34.17 0.64 -5.75
N LYS A 165 -35.33 0.36 -6.31
CA LYS A 165 -36.48 1.27 -6.28
C LYS A 165 -36.97 1.51 -4.85
N ILE A 166 -37.04 0.47 -4.03
CA ILE A 166 -37.44 0.60 -2.61
C ILE A 166 -36.44 1.48 -1.88
N ARG A 167 -35.15 1.21 -2.01
CA ARG A 167 -34.06 2.00 -1.42
C ARG A 167 -34.12 3.46 -1.85
N SER A 168 -34.28 3.72 -3.15
CA SER A 168 -34.34 5.08 -3.70
C SER A 168 -35.53 5.87 -3.14
N ARG A 169 -36.71 5.25 -3.01
CA ARG A 169 -37.89 5.89 -2.41
C ARG A 169 -37.63 6.25 -0.94
N TYR A 170 -37.04 5.33 -0.18
CA TYR A 170 -36.66 5.59 1.20
C TYR A 170 -35.69 6.77 1.31
N VAL A 171 -34.58 6.76 0.52
CA VAL A 171 -33.57 7.82 0.51
C VAL A 171 -34.22 9.17 0.17
N GLN A 172 -35.03 9.25 -0.91
CA GLN A 172 -35.74 10.51 -1.27
C GLN A 172 -36.63 11.03 -0.16
N LYS A 173 -37.40 10.15 0.50
CA LYS A 173 -38.24 10.51 1.64
C LYS A 173 -37.41 11.10 2.78
N GLN A 174 -36.27 10.46 3.14
CA GLN A 174 -35.39 10.91 4.21
C GLN A 174 -34.69 12.23 3.87
N LEU A 175 -34.22 12.39 2.63
CA LEU A 175 -33.62 13.65 2.18
C LEU A 175 -34.61 14.82 2.27
N ALA A 176 -35.88 14.61 1.93
CA ALA A 176 -36.91 15.63 2.07
C ALA A 176 -37.21 15.94 3.55
N GLN A 177 -37.37 14.89 4.36
CA GLN A 177 -37.71 15.01 5.79
C GLN A 177 -36.62 15.73 6.61
N TYR A 178 -35.34 15.46 6.33
CA TYR A 178 -34.20 16.01 7.07
C TYR A 178 -33.46 17.10 6.29
N LYS A 179 -34.11 17.73 5.30
CA LYS A 179 -33.49 18.76 4.45
C LYS A 179 -32.87 19.89 5.29
N SER A 180 -33.64 20.45 6.21
CA SER A 180 -33.16 21.55 7.08
C SER A 180 -31.96 21.16 7.94
N PHE A 181 -31.91 19.93 8.41
CA PHE A 181 -30.75 19.42 9.14
C PHE A 181 -29.49 19.37 8.24
N PHE A 182 -29.60 18.82 7.02
CA PHE A 182 -28.48 18.74 6.09
C PHE A 182 -28.04 20.11 5.54
N ASP A 183 -28.95 21.10 5.54
CA ASP A 183 -28.63 22.47 5.14
C ASP A 183 -27.81 23.22 6.20
N CYS A 184 -27.92 22.82 7.50
CA CYS A 184 -27.34 23.55 8.62
C CYS A 184 -26.30 22.81 9.45
N VAL A 185 -26.08 21.50 9.21
CA VAL A 185 -25.16 20.66 10.01
C VAL A 185 -23.70 21.09 9.89
N GLU A 186 -23.34 21.72 8.78
CA GLU A 186 -22.03 22.30 8.53
C GLU A 186 -22.14 23.78 8.18
N SER A 187 -21.01 24.47 8.07
CA SER A 187 -20.99 25.89 7.69
C SER A 187 -21.55 26.14 6.28
N ASN A 188 -21.50 25.12 5.42
CA ASN A 188 -22.13 25.11 4.10
C ASN A 188 -23.06 23.90 4.02
N PRO A 189 -24.19 24.01 3.29
CA PRO A 189 -25.09 22.89 3.06
C PRO A 189 -24.35 21.67 2.50
N LEU A 190 -24.69 20.48 2.98
CA LEU A 190 -24.14 19.26 2.39
C LEU A 190 -24.64 19.09 0.94
N THR A 191 -23.77 18.62 0.06
CA THR A 191 -24.14 18.31 -1.33
C THR A 191 -25.08 17.10 -1.37
N ASP A 192 -25.79 16.92 -2.49
CA ASP A 192 -26.73 15.80 -2.63
C ASP A 192 -26.08 14.45 -2.41
N LYS A 193 -24.85 14.23 -2.93
CA LYS A 193 -24.11 12.98 -2.72
C LYS A 193 -23.66 12.79 -1.27
N GLN A 194 -23.27 13.85 -0.59
CA GLN A 194 -22.97 13.81 0.84
C GLN A 194 -24.21 13.43 1.66
N ARG A 195 -25.38 14.02 1.34
CA ARG A 195 -26.66 13.69 2.00
C ARG A 195 -27.07 12.23 1.74
N ILE A 196 -26.96 11.75 0.50
CA ILE A 196 -27.24 10.36 0.14
C ILE A 196 -26.35 9.42 0.96
N ALA A 197 -25.05 9.72 1.07
CA ALA A 197 -24.11 8.94 1.87
C ALA A 197 -24.49 8.91 3.37
N CYS A 198 -25.01 10.02 3.91
CA CYS A 198 -25.50 10.08 5.30
C CYS A 198 -26.71 9.18 5.55
N VAL A 199 -27.59 9.04 4.56
CA VAL A 199 -28.88 8.32 4.67
C VAL A 199 -28.75 6.84 4.31
N THR A 200 -27.85 6.49 3.39
CA THR A 200 -27.62 5.11 2.95
C THR A 200 -27.07 4.28 4.09
N ASP A 201 -27.82 3.23 4.49
CA ASP A 201 -27.51 2.40 5.66
C ASP A 201 -27.59 0.90 5.33
N ASN A 202 -26.72 0.43 4.46
CA ASN A 202 -26.58 -1.00 4.20
C ASN A 202 -25.75 -1.68 5.31
N ASP A 203 -25.62 -3.01 5.27
CA ASP A 203 -24.77 -3.77 6.20
C ASP A 203 -23.31 -3.28 6.14
N ASN A 204 -22.83 -3.04 4.92
CA ASN A 204 -21.53 -2.40 4.67
C ASN A 204 -21.70 -1.23 3.72
N ASN A 205 -21.07 -0.12 4.06
CA ASN A 205 -21.10 1.09 3.26
C ASN A 205 -19.69 1.61 3.08
N LEU A 206 -19.29 1.85 1.83
CA LEU A 206 -18.01 2.45 1.50
C LEU A 206 -18.24 3.81 0.83
N LEU A 207 -17.74 4.86 1.44
CA LEU A 207 -17.71 6.20 0.88
C LEU A 207 -16.34 6.45 0.27
N LEU A 208 -16.28 6.49 -1.05
CA LEU A 208 -15.09 6.88 -1.80
C LEU A 208 -15.08 8.40 -1.98
N ALA A 209 -14.05 9.03 -1.44
CA ALA A 209 -14.03 10.48 -1.34
C ALA A 209 -12.62 11.03 -1.56
N GLY A 210 -12.39 11.79 -2.61
CA GLY A 210 -11.10 12.40 -2.90
C GLY A 210 -10.67 13.47 -1.89
N ALA A 211 -9.50 14.06 -2.13
CA ALA A 211 -8.98 15.12 -1.27
C ALA A 211 -9.90 16.36 -1.30
N GLY A 212 -10.30 16.85 -0.13
CA GLY A 212 -11.12 18.06 0.01
C GLY A 212 -12.60 17.90 -0.36
N THR A 213 -13.13 16.69 -0.48
CA THR A 213 -14.55 16.44 -0.83
C THR A 213 -15.50 16.44 0.38
N GLY A 214 -15.01 16.71 1.58
CA GLY A 214 -15.83 16.80 2.80
C GLY A 214 -16.11 15.47 3.48
N LYS A 215 -15.14 14.53 3.48
CA LYS A 215 -15.20 13.23 4.20
C LYS A 215 -15.71 13.38 5.63
N THR A 216 -15.06 14.23 6.42
CA THR A 216 -15.40 14.49 7.81
C THR A 216 -16.81 15.08 7.97
N SER A 217 -17.26 15.92 7.02
CA SER A 217 -18.61 16.49 7.03
C SER A 217 -19.68 15.41 6.86
N VAL A 218 -19.42 14.37 6.06
CA VAL A 218 -20.32 13.23 5.94
C VAL A 218 -20.33 12.39 7.23
N MET A 219 -19.17 12.20 7.88
CA MET A 219 -19.10 11.48 9.17
C MET A 219 -19.96 12.17 10.23
N VAL A 220 -19.84 13.51 10.38
CA VAL A 220 -20.64 14.32 11.28
C VAL A 220 -22.11 14.29 10.87
N GLY A 221 -22.41 14.50 9.59
CA GLY A 221 -23.77 14.48 9.04
C GLY A 221 -24.47 13.13 9.25
N ARG A 222 -23.78 12.00 9.01
CA ARG A 222 -24.31 10.66 9.24
C ARG A 222 -24.57 10.40 10.72
N THR A 223 -23.63 10.72 11.60
CA THR A 223 -23.79 10.60 13.05
C THR A 223 -25.02 11.38 13.52
N GLY A 224 -25.15 12.65 13.14
CA GLY A 224 -26.29 13.47 13.48
C GLY A 224 -27.62 12.94 12.92
N TYR A 225 -27.61 12.43 11.67
CA TYR A 225 -28.78 11.83 11.05
C TYR A 225 -29.25 10.59 11.80
N LEU A 226 -28.35 9.66 12.13
CA LEU A 226 -28.68 8.42 12.85
C LEU A 226 -29.37 8.72 14.19
N ILE A 227 -28.87 9.71 14.95
CA ILE A 227 -29.42 10.10 16.24
C ILE A 227 -30.76 10.84 16.06
N LYS A 228 -30.83 11.86 15.19
CA LYS A 228 -32.05 12.67 14.97
C LYS A 228 -33.17 11.85 14.36
N SER A 229 -32.86 10.86 13.53
CA SER A 229 -33.86 9.94 12.97
C SER A 229 -34.27 8.81 13.94
N ARG A 230 -33.69 8.81 15.16
CA ARG A 230 -33.94 7.79 16.21
C ARG A 230 -33.59 6.36 15.78
N GLN A 231 -32.65 6.22 14.83
CA GLN A 231 -32.14 4.91 14.44
C GLN A 231 -31.04 4.41 15.38
N ALA A 232 -30.33 5.34 16.05
CA ALA A 232 -29.29 5.04 17.01
C ALA A 232 -29.35 5.98 18.22
N ASN A 233 -28.99 5.46 19.39
CA ASN A 233 -28.59 6.29 20.53
C ASN A 233 -27.09 6.62 20.39
N PRO A 234 -26.59 7.69 21.05
CA PRO A 234 -25.16 8.02 21.05
C PRO A 234 -24.26 6.84 21.41
N SER A 235 -24.67 6.00 22.39
CA SER A 235 -23.93 4.81 22.84
C SER A 235 -23.90 3.67 21.82
N ASP A 236 -24.81 3.65 20.85
CA ASP A 236 -24.85 2.63 19.80
C ASP A 236 -23.81 2.89 18.67
N ILE A 237 -23.13 4.05 18.67
CA ILE A 237 -22.25 4.51 17.61
C ILE A 237 -20.80 4.47 18.07
N LEU A 238 -19.95 3.80 17.31
CA LEU A 238 -18.49 3.83 17.42
C LEU A 238 -17.90 4.60 16.26
N LEU A 239 -17.20 5.70 16.55
CA LEU A 239 -16.41 6.44 15.58
C LEU A 239 -14.93 6.09 15.74
N LEU A 240 -14.30 5.63 14.67
CA LEU A 240 -12.89 5.28 14.64
C LEU A 240 -12.12 6.23 13.73
N ALA A 241 -11.12 6.90 14.28
CA ALA A 241 -10.18 7.73 13.55
C ALA A 241 -8.78 7.11 13.56
N TYR A 242 -7.97 7.44 12.55
CA TYR A 242 -6.63 6.88 12.42
C TYR A 242 -5.68 7.34 13.54
N GLY A 243 -5.75 8.60 13.96
CA GLY A 243 -4.86 9.21 14.94
C GLY A 243 -5.57 10.04 16.01
N ARG A 244 -4.85 10.36 17.09
CA ARG A 244 -5.40 11.13 18.24
C ARG A 244 -5.91 12.51 17.83
N ILE A 245 -5.16 13.23 16.98
CA ILE A 245 -5.55 14.58 16.53
C ILE A 245 -6.85 14.48 15.73
N ALA A 246 -6.95 13.54 14.79
CA ALA A 246 -8.17 13.36 13.99
C ALA A 246 -9.38 12.94 14.86
N ALA A 247 -9.17 12.10 15.89
CA ALA A 247 -10.22 11.77 16.85
C ALA A 247 -10.69 13.00 17.63
N GLN A 248 -9.75 13.82 18.12
CA GLN A 248 -10.06 15.03 18.86
C GLN A 248 -10.80 16.06 17.99
N GLU A 249 -10.32 16.32 16.77
CA GLU A 249 -11.00 17.20 15.81
C GLU A 249 -12.43 16.73 15.49
N MET A 250 -12.63 15.41 15.40
CA MET A 250 -13.94 14.82 15.18
C MET A 250 -14.85 15.04 16.39
N ASP A 251 -14.35 14.81 17.62
CA ASP A 251 -15.11 15.04 18.87
C ASP A 251 -15.52 16.50 19.01
N GLU A 252 -14.59 17.44 18.84
CA GLU A 252 -14.85 18.88 18.88
C GLU A 252 -15.94 19.26 17.86
N ARG A 253 -15.83 18.73 16.64
CA ARG A 253 -16.76 19.04 15.56
C ARG A 253 -18.16 18.45 15.80
N ILE A 254 -18.26 17.25 16.37
CA ILE A 254 -19.53 16.64 16.74
C ILE A 254 -20.19 17.46 17.88
N LYS A 255 -19.42 17.82 18.89
CA LYS A 255 -19.90 18.64 20.00
C LYS A 255 -20.41 20.02 19.50
N ASP A 256 -19.59 20.71 18.70
CA ASP A 256 -19.91 22.06 18.22
C ASP A 256 -21.09 22.07 17.24
N LYS A 257 -21.21 21.10 16.36
CA LYS A 257 -22.22 21.07 15.29
C LYS A 257 -23.51 20.35 15.67
N LEU A 258 -23.42 19.34 16.53
CA LEU A 258 -24.55 18.48 16.86
C LEU A 258 -25.02 18.66 18.31
N GLY A 259 -24.16 19.18 19.21
CA GLY A 259 -24.47 19.33 20.64
C GLY A 259 -24.46 18.01 21.42
N PHE A 260 -23.88 16.90 20.86
CA PHE A 260 -23.80 15.63 21.54
C PHE A 260 -22.43 15.46 22.23
N GLU A 261 -22.44 15.31 23.55
CA GLU A 261 -21.20 15.06 24.33
C GLU A 261 -20.90 13.56 24.53
N ASP A 262 -21.90 12.71 24.35
CA ASP A 262 -21.81 11.26 24.59
C ASP A 262 -21.26 10.48 23.38
N VAL A 263 -21.21 11.09 22.20
CA VAL A 263 -20.59 10.48 21.02
C VAL A 263 -19.13 10.87 21.01
N LYS A 264 -18.24 9.87 21.14
CA LYS A 264 -16.78 10.09 21.14
C LYS A 264 -16.09 9.32 20.03
N ALA A 265 -15.25 10.01 19.30
CA ALA A 265 -14.34 9.39 18.38
C ALA A 265 -13.17 8.76 19.15
N SER A 266 -12.75 7.59 18.73
CA SER A 266 -11.70 6.82 19.36
C SER A 266 -10.65 6.41 18.34
N THR A 267 -9.41 6.21 18.79
CA THR A 267 -8.41 5.54 17.96
C THR A 267 -8.51 4.03 18.12
N PHE A 268 -7.98 3.26 17.19
CA PHE A 268 -7.91 1.80 17.28
C PHE A 268 -7.23 1.34 18.58
N HIS A 269 -6.15 2.00 19.02
CA HIS A 269 -5.47 1.67 20.27
C HIS A 269 -6.34 1.97 21.50
N SER A 270 -7.06 3.09 21.50
CA SER A 270 -7.98 3.42 22.62
C SER A 270 -9.10 2.40 22.77
N ILE A 271 -9.66 1.94 21.65
CA ILE A 271 -10.66 0.86 21.65
C ILE A 271 -10.04 -0.47 22.10
N GLY A 272 -8.81 -0.78 21.64
CA GLY A 272 -8.07 -1.95 22.10
C GLY A 272 -7.92 -1.98 23.62
N VAL A 273 -7.45 -0.89 24.21
CA VAL A 273 -7.36 -0.75 25.69
C VAL A 273 -8.72 -0.90 26.36
N ARG A 274 -9.77 -0.29 25.82
CA ARG A 274 -11.14 -0.40 26.38
C ARG A 274 -11.65 -1.82 26.38
N ILE A 275 -11.43 -2.59 25.30
CA ILE A 275 -11.83 -4.00 25.19
C ILE A 275 -11.05 -4.83 26.21
N ILE A 276 -9.71 -4.67 26.26
CA ILE A 276 -8.86 -5.39 27.21
C ILE A 276 -9.29 -5.10 28.65
N SER A 277 -9.47 -3.82 28.99
CA SER A 277 -9.90 -3.39 30.32
C SER A 277 -11.25 -3.98 30.72
N SER A 278 -12.18 -4.09 29.77
CA SER A 278 -13.51 -4.68 30.01
C SER A 278 -13.45 -6.18 30.31
N VAL A 279 -12.51 -6.89 29.67
CA VAL A 279 -12.34 -8.35 29.85
C VAL A 279 -11.47 -8.69 31.04
N GLU A 280 -10.36 -7.97 31.22
CA GLU A 280 -9.37 -8.23 32.28
C GLU A 280 -9.70 -7.53 33.61
N GLY A 281 -10.72 -6.65 33.63
CA GLY A 281 -11.15 -5.89 34.83
C GLY A 281 -10.22 -4.74 35.22
N LYS A 282 -9.10 -4.54 34.49
CA LYS A 282 -8.13 -3.46 34.72
C LYS A 282 -7.53 -2.99 33.41
N ALA A 283 -7.11 -1.72 33.37
CA ALA A 283 -6.37 -1.20 32.23
C ALA A 283 -4.98 -1.86 32.13
N PRO A 284 -4.56 -2.29 30.92
CA PRO A 284 -3.23 -2.85 30.76
C PRO A 284 -2.15 -1.78 30.97
N SER A 285 -1.01 -2.19 31.55
CA SER A 285 0.16 -1.32 31.68
C SER A 285 0.97 -1.33 30.37
N LEU A 286 1.34 -0.15 29.89
CA LEU A 286 2.17 -0.01 28.70
C LEU A 286 3.65 -0.19 29.06
N SER A 287 4.41 -0.85 28.19
CA SER A 287 5.86 -1.00 28.35
C SER A 287 6.56 0.37 28.34
N LYS A 288 7.51 0.58 29.25
CA LYS A 288 8.38 1.78 29.25
C LYS A 288 9.21 1.91 27.97
N LEU A 289 9.43 0.82 27.25
CA LEU A 289 10.11 0.85 25.95
C LEU A 289 9.32 1.63 24.90
N GLU A 290 8.02 1.76 25.07
CA GLU A 290 7.14 2.53 24.19
C GLU A 290 7.17 4.06 24.44
N ASP A 291 7.76 4.50 25.58
CA ASP A 291 7.90 5.93 25.89
C ASP A 291 8.89 6.63 24.94
N SER A 292 9.87 5.89 24.41
CA SER A 292 10.90 6.43 23.53
C SER A 292 11.39 5.40 22.52
N ALA A 293 11.25 5.72 21.23
CA ALA A 293 11.83 4.90 20.16
C ALA A 293 13.34 4.65 20.33
N LYS A 294 14.06 5.60 20.96
CA LYS A 294 15.50 5.44 21.27
C LYS A 294 15.74 4.38 22.35
N MET A 295 14.91 4.34 23.39
CA MET A 295 15.02 3.31 24.45
C MET A 295 14.75 1.93 23.90
N LYS A 296 13.66 1.78 23.10
CA LYS A 296 13.32 0.52 22.46
C LYS A 296 14.42 0.05 21.51
N ALA A 297 14.91 0.93 20.65
CA ALA A 297 16.03 0.62 19.75
C ALA A 297 17.31 0.21 20.50
N LYS A 298 17.62 0.86 21.64
CA LYS A 298 18.74 0.46 22.47
C LYS A 298 18.52 -0.93 23.08
N TRP A 299 17.36 -1.19 23.65
CA TRP A 299 17.03 -2.51 24.20
C TRP A 299 17.14 -3.62 23.15
N MET A 300 16.61 -3.39 21.93
CA MET A 300 16.71 -4.34 20.83
C MET A 300 18.17 -4.58 20.41
N HIS A 301 19.00 -3.55 20.44
CA HIS A 301 20.42 -3.67 20.14
C HIS A 301 21.15 -4.50 21.20
N ASP A 302 20.97 -4.16 22.48
CA ASP A 302 21.59 -4.85 23.63
C ASP A 302 21.17 -6.34 23.64
N GLU A 303 19.93 -6.65 23.25
CA GLU A 303 19.43 -8.02 23.17
C GLU A 303 20.02 -8.81 21.97
N VAL A 304 20.21 -8.18 20.82
CA VAL A 304 20.94 -8.81 19.70
C VAL A 304 22.38 -9.12 20.10
N GLU A 305 23.05 -8.23 20.83
CA GLU A 305 24.39 -8.48 21.36
C GLU A 305 24.40 -9.68 22.35
N ALA A 306 23.39 -9.76 23.21
CA ALA A 306 23.22 -10.90 24.11
C ALA A 306 23.01 -12.22 23.37
N LEU A 307 22.16 -12.22 22.33
CA LEU A 307 21.91 -13.38 21.48
C LEU A 307 23.18 -13.84 20.73
N MET A 308 24.09 -12.94 20.36
CA MET A 308 25.37 -13.29 19.74
C MET A 308 26.32 -14.09 20.69
N SER A 309 26.01 -14.17 21.98
CA SER A 309 26.73 -15.08 22.90
C SER A 309 26.39 -16.56 22.62
N ASP A 310 25.25 -16.85 21.98
CA ASP A 310 24.89 -18.19 21.51
C ASP A 310 25.60 -18.51 20.20
N SER A 311 26.33 -19.64 20.16
CA SER A 311 27.12 -20.07 18.99
C SER A 311 26.24 -20.34 17.78
N SER A 312 25.00 -20.84 17.97
CA SER A 312 24.08 -21.14 16.87
C SER A 312 23.56 -19.84 16.23
N TYR A 313 23.20 -18.86 17.05
CA TYR A 313 22.75 -17.55 16.57
C TYR A 313 23.89 -16.80 15.85
N LYS A 314 25.10 -16.83 16.43
CA LYS A 314 26.29 -16.24 15.82
C LYS A 314 26.57 -16.81 14.45
N LYS A 315 26.52 -18.15 14.32
CA LYS A 315 26.71 -18.83 13.04
C LYS A 315 25.65 -18.43 12.02
N ALA A 316 24.37 -18.41 12.41
CA ALA A 316 23.27 -18.00 11.55
C ALA A 316 23.45 -16.56 11.06
N LEU A 317 23.91 -15.66 11.94
CA LEU A 317 24.19 -14.25 11.62
C LEU A 317 25.33 -14.12 10.60
N LEU A 318 26.44 -14.85 10.79
CA LEU A 318 27.56 -14.84 9.85
C LEU A 318 27.16 -15.43 8.48
N ASP A 319 26.34 -16.47 8.47
CA ASP A 319 25.81 -17.08 7.24
C ASP A 319 24.88 -16.09 6.51
N TYR A 320 24.05 -15.36 7.26
CA TYR A 320 23.19 -14.32 6.70
C TYR A 320 24.01 -13.20 6.03
N PHE A 321 25.03 -12.68 6.71
CA PHE A 321 25.90 -11.66 6.13
C PHE A 321 26.69 -12.12 4.92
N SER A 322 27.12 -13.38 4.91
CA SER A 322 27.94 -13.89 3.81
C SER A 322 27.16 -14.06 2.50
N SER A 323 25.84 -14.36 2.57
CA SER A 323 25.10 -14.82 1.40
C SER A 323 23.70 -14.24 1.22
N TYR A 324 23.13 -13.58 2.25
CA TYR A 324 21.73 -13.18 2.26
C TYR A 324 21.49 -11.71 2.65
N TYR A 325 22.50 -10.98 3.11
CA TYR A 325 22.34 -9.61 3.59
C TYR A 325 21.93 -8.64 2.49
N TYR A 326 22.49 -8.78 1.30
CA TYR A 326 22.16 -7.96 0.16
C TYR A 326 21.17 -8.67 -0.79
N VAL A 327 20.35 -7.89 -1.49
CA VAL A 327 19.44 -8.41 -2.51
C VAL A 327 20.21 -8.70 -3.80
N ASP A 328 20.21 -9.97 -4.23
CA ASP A 328 20.81 -10.37 -5.49
C ASP A 328 19.88 -10.02 -6.67
N LYS A 329 20.07 -8.84 -7.27
CA LYS A 329 19.35 -8.48 -8.48
C LYS A 329 20.06 -9.01 -9.72
N ASN A 330 19.26 -9.59 -10.60
CA ASN A 330 19.73 -10.12 -11.87
C ASN A 330 20.30 -8.98 -12.75
N PRO A 331 21.59 -9.03 -13.18
CA PRO A 331 22.17 -8.03 -14.07
C PRO A 331 21.41 -7.84 -15.39
N TRP A 332 20.68 -8.87 -15.86
CA TRP A 332 19.87 -8.80 -17.09
C TRP A 332 18.63 -7.91 -16.98
N ASP A 333 18.21 -7.56 -15.77
CA ASP A 333 17.04 -6.70 -15.56
C ASP A 333 17.35 -5.20 -15.68
N PHE A 334 18.62 -4.85 -15.93
CA PHE A 334 19.06 -3.47 -16.03
C PHE A 334 19.19 -3.00 -17.49
N GLU A 335 18.86 -1.74 -17.76
CA GLU A 335 18.96 -1.14 -19.10
C GLU A 335 20.41 -0.89 -19.54
N SER A 336 21.33 -0.79 -18.59
CA SER A 336 22.75 -0.50 -18.87
C SER A 336 23.68 -0.99 -17.77
N ARG A 337 24.97 -1.20 -18.10
CA ARG A 337 26.00 -1.48 -17.10
C ARG A 337 26.10 -0.37 -16.05
N GLY A 338 25.92 0.88 -16.46
CA GLY A 338 25.93 2.03 -15.54
C GLY A 338 24.81 1.98 -14.52
N SER A 339 23.60 1.57 -14.90
CA SER A 339 22.47 1.41 -13.98
C SER A 339 22.68 0.27 -12.99
N TYR A 340 23.26 -0.85 -13.43
CA TYR A 340 23.64 -1.96 -12.54
C TYR A 340 24.73 -1.55 -11.53
N LEU A 341 25.79 -0.90 -11.99
CA LEU A 341 26.86 -0.41 -11.10
C LEU A 341 26.37 0.69 -10.14
N LYS A 342 25.43 1.54 -10.60
CA LYS A 342 24.74 2.50 -9.73
C LYS A 342 23.95 1.75 -8.63
N TYR A 343 23.24 0.70 -8.96
CA TYR A 343 22.53 -0.12 -8.00
C TYR A 343 23.49 -0.68 -6.92
N LEU A 344 24.61 -1.26 -7.30
CA LEU A 344 25.61 -1.80 -6.37
C LEU A 344 26.17 -0.69 -5.44
N ASN A 345 26.43 0.48 -5.99
CA ASN A 345 26.90 1.65 -5.24
C ASN A 345 25.88 2.24 -4.29
N ASP A 346 24.65 2.46 -4.77
CA ASP A 346 23.58 3.09 -4.00
C ASP A 346 23.15 2.22 -2.81
N ASN A 347 23.28 0.90 -2.93
CA ASN A 347 23.02 -0.07 -1.87
C ASN A 347 24.26 -0.43 -1.05
N ASP A 348 25.40 0.22 -1.31
CA ASP A 348 26.69 0.03 -0.60
C ASP A 348 27.07 -1.47 -0.49
N ILE A 349 26.97 -2.20 -1.63
CA ILE A 349 27.24 -3.63 -1.67
C ILE A 349 28.77 -3.84 -1.55
N ARG A 350 29.18 -4.42 -0.42
CA ARG A 350 30.58 -4.66 -0.05
C ARG A 350 30.78 -6.07 0.45
N SER A 351 31.98 -6.60 0.26
CA SER A 351 32.39 -7.86 0.88
C SER A 351 32.50 -7.73 2.40
N MET A 352 32.57 -8.84 3.10
CA MET A 352 32.82 -8.89 4.54
C MET A 352 34.19 -8.30 4.94
N ARG A 353 35.12 -8.13 3.99
CA ARG A 353 36.41 -7.44 4.15
C ARG A 353 36.32 -5.95 3.84
N GLY A 354 35.21 -5.49 3.24
CA GLY A 354 34.94 -4.07 2.96
C GLY A 354 35.16 -3.63 1.50
N GLU A 355 35.59 -4.52 0.59
CA GLU A 355 35.75 -4.20 -0.81
C GLU A 355 34.41 -3.93 -1.48
N GLN A 356 34.37 -2.90 -2.32
CA GLN A 356 33.23 -2.63 -3.18
C GLN A 356 33.32 -3.47 -4.46
N VAL A 357 32.41 -4.41 -4.62
CA VAL A 357 32.43 -5.39 -5.71
C VAL A 357 31.69 -4.89 -6.97
N LYS A 358 32.01 -5.46 -8.13
CA LYS A 358 31.37 -5.15 -9.44
C LYS A 358 30.18 -6.05 -9.77
N SER A 359 30.04 -7.16 -9.06
CA SER A 359 28.92 -8.08 -9.23
C SER A 359 28.61 -8.83 -7.93
N TYR A 360 27.42 -9.41 -7.87
CA TYR A 360 27.03 -10.23 -6.71
C TYR A 360 27.81 -11.56 -6.66
N GLY A 361 28.17 -12.13 -7.82
CA GLY A 361 29.01 -13.33 -7.86
C GLY A 361 30.42 -13.08 -7.28
N GLU A 362 31.03 -11.93 -7.58
CA GLU A 362 32.28 -11.52 -6.97
C GLU A 362 32.14 -11.31 -5.45
N LEU A 363 31.01 -10.75 -4.98
CA LEU A 363 30.72 -10.65 -3.55
C LEU A 363 30.78 -12.02 -2.85
N VAL A 364 30.11 -13.00 -3.43
CA VAL A 364 30.05 -14.37 -2.88
C VAL A 364 31.40 -15.04 -2.86
N ILE A 365 32.19 -14.87 -3.92
CA ILE A 365 33.58 -15.38 -3.98
C ILE A 365 34.44 -14.70 -2.91
N ALA A 366 34.43 -13.36 -2.84
CA ALA A 366 35.20 -12.60 -1.85
C ALA A 366 34.88 -13.01 -0.40
N ASN A 367 33.60 -13.12 -0.08
CA ASN A 367 33.16 -13.53 1.25
C ASN A 367 33.59 -14.96 1.58
N TRP A 368 33.54 -15.86 0.61
CA TRP A 368 33.98 -17.25 0.80
C TRP A 368 35.49 -17.33 1.03
N LEU A 369 36.31 -16.67 0.18
CA LEU A 369 37.78 -16.60 0.34
C LEU A 369 38.16 -16.04 1.72
N PHE A 370 37.52 -14.93 2.12
CA PHE A 370 37.76 -14.31 3.42
C PHE A 370 37.41 -15.24 4.58
N ARG A 371 36.27 -15.90 4.58
CA ARG A 371 35.83 -16.84 5.62
C ARG A 371 36.75 -18.05 5.72
N LYS A 372 37.28 -18.54 4.60
CA LYS A 372 38.25 -19.66 4.55
C LYS A 372 39.68 -19.27 4.90
N GLY A 373 39.91 -17.97 5.17
CA GLY A 373 41.22 -17.46 5.52
C GLY A 373 42.24 -17.47 4.39
N ILE A 374 41.75 -17.48 3.15
CA ILE A 374 42.59 -17.41 1.96
C ILE A 374 42.91 -15.94 1.69
N ASN A 375 44.21 -15.63 1.64
CA ASN A 375 44.67 -14.30 1.30
C ASN A 375 44.41 -14.00 -0.17
N TYR A 376 43.73 -12.87 -0.44
CA TYR A 376 43.43 -12.44 -1.78
C TYR A 376 43.54 -10.94 -1.97
N GLU A 377 43.85 -10.52 -3.17
CA GLU A 377 43.75 -9.12 -3.60
C GLU A 377 42.65 -8.98 -4.66
N TYR A 378 41.71 -8.09 -4.42
CA TYR A 378 40.60 -7.81 -5.31
C TYR A 378 41.02 -6.77 -6.35
N GLU A 379 40.84 -7.06 -7.65
CA GLU A 379 41.24 -6.21 -8.77
C GLU A 379 42.71 -5.78 -8.75
N ALA A 380 43.58 -6.64 -8.31
CA ALA A 380 45.04 -6.41 -8.38
C ALA A 380 45.50 -6.27 -9.83
N LYS A 381 46.45 -5.39 -10.06
CA LYS A 381 47.05 -5.30 -11.42
C LYS A 381 47.79 -6.59 -11.75
N TYR A 382 47.51 -7.12 -12.95
CA TYR A 382 48.26 -8.26 -13.46
C TYR A 382 49.77 -7.96 -13.47
N ARG A 383 50.58 -8.87 -13.00
CA ARG A 383 52.02 -8.63 -12.75
C ARG A 383 52.83 -8.26 -14.02
N PHE A 384 52.32 -8.63 -15.20
CA PHE A 384 52.94 -8.25 -16.47
C PHE A 384 52.23 -7.06 -17.10
N ASP A 385 52.96 -6.16 -17.71
CA ASP A 385 52.38 -5.07 -18.50
C ASP A 385 51.85 -5.63 -19.83
N VAL A 386 50.54 -5.68 -19.95
CA VAL A 386 49.83 -6.23 -21.11
C VAL A 386 48.95 -5.18 -21.78
N ALA A 387 49.12 -3.93 -21.39
CA ALA A 387 48.38 -2.82 -22.01
C ALA A 387 48.75 -2.68 -23.49
N THR A 388 47.73 -2.52 -24.33
CA THR A 388 47.86 -2.29 -25.78
C THR A 388 47.01 -1.11 -26.19
N ALA A 389 47.01 -0.76 -27.49
CA ALA A 389 46.09 0.24 -28.00
C ALA A 389 44.60 -0.16 -27.85
N GLU A 390 44.33 -1.46 -27.86
CA GLU A 390 42.97 -2.03 -27.78
C GLU A 390 42.56 -2.46 -26.34
N TYR A 391 43.55 -2.92 -25.53
CA TYR A 391 43.32 -3.41 -24.21
C TYR A 391 44.09 -2.59 -23.15
N ARG A 392 43.42 -2.24 -22.06
CA ARG A 392 44.04 -1.61 -20.88
C ARG A 392 44.90 -2.62 -20.13
N GLN A 393 45.71 -2.10 -19.15
CA GLN A 393 46.34 -2.97 -18.19
C GLN A 393 45.31 -3.85 -17.53
N TYR A 394 45.57 -5.16 -17.52
CA TYR A 394 44.67 -6.16 -17.03
C TYR A 394 44.60 -6.16 -15.50
N GLU A 395 43.42 -6.21 -14.98
CA GLU A 395 43.12 -6.31 -13.54
C GLU A 395 42.13 -7.50 -13.36
N PRO A 396 42.66 -8.71 -13.00
CA PRO A 396 41.83 -9.86 -12.69
C PRO A 396 40.89 -9.59 -11.50
N ASP A 397 39.74 -10.25 -11.47
CA ASP A 397 38.79 -10.05 -10.38
C ASP A 397 39.42 -10.39 -9.01
N PHE A 398 40.18 -11.50 -8.91
CA PHE A 398 40.93 -11.86 -7.70
C PHE A 398 42.32 -12.39 -8.07
N TYR A 399 43.27 -12.10 -7.18
CA TYR A 399 44.62 -12.67 -7.17
C TYR A 399 44.91 -13.28 -5.81
N LEU A 400 45.37 -14.53 -5.78
CA LEU A 400 45.79 -15.24 -4.56
C LEU A 400 47.32 -15.20 -4.48
N PRO A 401 47.92 -14.24 -3.73
CA PRO A 401 49.36 -14.03 -3.78
C PRO A 401 50.18 -15.21 -3.22
N ASP A 402 49.65 -15.92 -2.24
CA ASP A 402 50.35 -17.05 -1.60
C ASP A 402 50.48 -18.30 -2.54
N TYR A 403 49.66 -18.35 -3.58
CA TYR A 403 49.60 -19.48 -4.53
C TYR A 403 49.87 -19.08 -5.99
N ASP A 404 50.03 -17.78 -6.26
CA ASP A 404 50.17 -17.21 -7.64
C ASP A 404 49.00 -17.62 -8.55
N ILE A 405 47.75 -17.55 -8.07
CA ILE A 405 46.56 -17.95 -8.80
C ILE A 405 45.70 -16.73 -9.08
N TYR A 406 45.27 -16.60 -10.34
CA TYR A 406 44.29 -15.56 -10.75
C TYR A 406 42.90 -16.17 -10.92
N ILE A 407 41.87 -15.49 -10.48
CA ILE A 407 40.49 -15.92 -10.59
C ILE A 407 39.68 -14.85 -11.32
N GLU A 408 38.87 -15.29 -12.28
CA GLU A 408 37.92 -14.45 -13.02
C GLU A 408 36.51 -14.98 -12.88
N TYR A 409 35.58 -14.05 -12.75
CA TYR A 409 34.15 -14.35 -12.74
C TYR A 409 33.46 -13.68 -13.94
N TYR A 410 32.91 -14.50 -14.84
CA TYR A 410 32.30 -14.02 -16.09
C TYR A 410 30.78 -13.97 -16.01
N GLY A 411 30.24 -12.82 -16.44
CA GLY A 411 28.80 -12.55 -16.50
C GLY A 411 28.11 -13.18 -17.71
N ILE A 412 28.26 -14.50 -17.91
CA ILE A 412 27.61 -15.24 -19.01
C ILE A 412 26.70 -16.35 -18.52
N ASP A 413 25.59 -16.56 -19.24
CA ASP A 413 24.67 -17.66 -19.00
C ASP A 413 25.17 -18.99 -19.60
N GLU A 414 24.38 -20.07 -19.46
CA GLU A 414 24.71 -21.41 -19.97
C GLU A 414 24.86 -21.46 -21.50
N ASN A 415 24.21 -20.56 -22.21
CA ASN A 415 24.22 -20.47 -23.67
C ASN A 415 25.31 -19.48 -24.16
N GLY A 416 26.14 -18.97 -23.26
CA GLY A 416 27.15 -17.98 -23.55
C GLY A 416 26.58 -16.57 -23.87
N ASN A 417 25.36 -16.28 -23.44
CA ASN A 417 24.79 -14.94 -23.61
C ASN A 417 25.25 -14.01 -22.48
N THR A 418 25.38 -12.75 -22.82
CA THR A 418 25.68 -11.65 -21.88
C THR A 418 24.43 -10.86 -21.54
N ALA A 419 24.48 -10.03 -20.50
CA ALA A 419 23.40 -9.08 -20.25
C ALA A 419 23.12 -8.20 -21.51
N PRO A 420 21.85 -7.79 -21.75
CA PRO A 420 21.43 -7.15 -23.01
C PRO A 420 22.23 -5.90 -23.41
N TYR A 421 22.83 -5.21 -22.44
CA TYR A 421 23.63 -4.01 -22.63
C TYR A 421 25.13 -4.28 -22.87
N ILE A 422 25.55 -5.55 -22.90
CA ILE A 422 26.93 -5.97 -23.15
C ILE A 422 27.01 -6.60 -24.53
N ASP A 423 27.86 -6.04 -25.38
CA ASP A 423 28.14 -6.63 -26.70
C ASP A 423 28.77 -8.02 -26.53
N ARG A 424 28.05 -9.05 -26.97
CA ARG A 424 28.42 -10.46 -26.79
C ARG A 424 29.75 -10.81 -27.45
N GLU A 425 29.97 -10.35 -28.69
CA GLU A 425 31.15 -10.71 -29.47
C GLU A 425 32.41 -10.11 -28.85
N SER A 426 32.35 -8.82 -28.51
CA SER A 426 33.42 -8.11 -27.84
C SER A 426 33.73 -8.71 -26.46
N TYR A 427 32.72 -9.12 -25.71
CA TYR A 427 32.89 -9.75 -24.38
C TYR A 427 33.62 -11.10 -24.51
N HIS A 428 33.20 -11.95 -25.44
CA HIS A 428 33.84 -13.23 -25.68
C HIS A 428 35.28 -13.06 -26.26
N ALA A 429 35.53 -12.04 -27.10
CA ALA A 429 36.87 -11.70 -27.53
C ALA A 429 37.78 -11.32 -26.35
N GLY A 430 37.24 -10.56 -25.37
CA GLY A 430 37.91 -10.25 -24.10
C GLY A 430 38.24 -11.48 -23.26
N ILE A 431 37.31 -12.42 -23.12
CA ILE A 431 37.56 -13.71 -22.43
C ILE A 431 38.67 -14.48 -23.11
N LYS A 432 38.62 -14.59 -24.44
CA LYS A 432 39.65 -15.28 -25.22
C LYS A 432 41.02 -14.64 -25.03
N TRP A 433 41.10 -13.30 -25.10
CA TRP A 433 42.33 -12.55 -24.88
C TRP A 433 42.91 -12.80 -23.47
N LYS A 434 42.08 -12.82 -22.44
CA LYS A 434 42.51 -13.14 -21.06
C LYS A 434 43.12 -14.53 -20.95
N ARG A 435 42.45 -15.55 -21.52
CA ARG A 435 42.92 -16.93 -21.56
C ARG A 435 44.30 -17.07 -22.30
N GLU A 436 44.39 -16.41 -23.44
CA GLU A 436 45.66 -16.37 -24.23
C GLU A 436 46.79 -15.64 -23.47
N THR A 437 46.47 -14.59 -22.74
CA THR A 437 47.38 -13.84 -21.91
C THR A 437 47.96 -14.72 -20.79
N HIS A 438 47.11 -15.42 -20.01
CA HIS A 438 47.55 -16.33 -18.97
C HIS A 438 48.39 -17.49 -19.53
N LYS A 439 47.98 -18.02 -20.68
CA LYS A 439 48.76 -19.07 -21.38
C LYS A 439 50.13 -18.55 -21.84
N LYS A 440 50.19 -17.36 -22.39
CA LYS A 440 51.42 -16.72 -22.90
C LYS A 440 52.45 -16.52 -21.77
N TYR A 441 51.99 -16.07 -20.62
CA TYR A 441 52.86 -15.75 -19.48
C TYR A 441 53.02 -16.91 -18.49
N GLY A 442 52.37 -18.05 -18.73
CA GLY A 442 52.46 -19.24 -17.89
C GLY A 442 51.91 -19.05 -16.48
N THR A 443 50.88 -18.22 -16.28
CA THR A 443 50.28 -17.93 -14.98
C THR A 443 49.07 -18.83 -14.71
N SER A 444 48.90 -19.26 -13.47
CA SER A 444 47.75 -20.07 -13.04
C SER A 444 46.45 -19.26 -13.09
N TYR A 445 45.42 -19.83 -13.65
CA TYR A 445 44.17 -19.14 -13.96
C TYR A 445 42.96 -20.03 -13.79
N ILE A 446 41.99 -19.56 -13.05
CA ILE A 446 40.72 -20.23 -12.78
C ILE A 446 39.56 -19.29 -13.17
N GLU A 447 38.52 -19.86 -13.78
CA GLU A 447 37.37 -19.09 -14.25
C GLU A 447 36.06 -19.66 -13.72
N PHE A 448 35.15 -18.73 -13.36
CA PHE A 448 33.79 -19.01 -12.92
C PHE A 448 32.80 -18.18 -13.70
N PHE A 449 31.54 -18.63 -13.67
CA PHE A 449 30.49 -18.11 -14.55
C PHE A 449 29.22 -17.77 -13.78
N TYR A 450 28.48 -16.76 -14.25
CA TYR A 450 27.19 -16.34 -13.69
C TYR A 450 26.18 -17.48 -13.57
N HIS A 451 26.10 -18.38 -14.58
CA HIS A 451 25.17 -19.51 -14.52
C HIS A 451 25.45 -20.44 -13.33
N GLN A 452 26.71 -20.59 -12.87
CA GLN A 452 27.06 -21.38 -11.69
C GLN A 452 26.52 -20.72 -10.41
N HIS A 453 26.60 -19.40 -10.34
CA HIS A 453 25.99 -18.63 -9.22
C HIS A 453 24.47 -18.83 -9.21
N LYS A 454 23.82 -18.64 -10.35
CA LYS A 454 22.36 -18.79 -10.48
C LYS A 454 21.86 -20.21 -10.14
N LYS A 455 22.66 -21.25 -10.44
CA LYS A 455 22.37 -22.63 -10.06
C LYS A 455 22.74 -22.98 -8.62
N GLY A 456 23.40 -22.08 -7.89
CA GLY A 456 23.89 -22.35 -6.53
C GLY A 456 25.10 -23.30 -6.47
N THR A 457 25.81 -23.49 -7.58
CA THR A 457 26.97 -24.41 -7.66
C THR A 457 28.32 -23.68 -7.63
N LEU A 458 28.32 -22.33 -7.61
CA LEU A 458 29.52 -21.52 -7.68
C LEU A 458 30.54 -21.85 -6.60
N LEU A 459 30.12 -21.86 -5.32
CA LEU A 459 31.01 -22.09 -4.19
C LEU A 459 31.58 -23.52 -4.17
N THR A 460 30.76 -24.50 -4.53
CA THR A 460 31.23 -25.90 -4.66
C THR A 460 32.25 -26.06 -5.80
N ALA A 461 32.06 -25.34 -6.90
CA ALA A 461 33.00 -25.30 -8.00
C ALA A 461 34.30 -24.59 -7.59
N LEU A 462 34.19 -23.47 -6.87
CA LEU A 462 35.34 -22.71 -6.34
C LEU A 462 36.19 -23.58 -5.41
N GLU A 463 35.57 -24.21 -4.41
CA GLU A 463 36.26 -25.10 -3.46
C GLU A 463 36.99 -26.22 -4.20
N LYS A 464 36.30 -26.91 -5.10
CA LYS A 464 36.87 -28.01 -5.88
C LYS A 464 38.08 -27.59 -6.76
N GLU A 465 38.01 -26.41 -7.38
CA GLU A 465 39.10 -25.93 -8.23
C GLU A 465 40.29 -25.47 -7.40
N LEU A 466 40.07 -24.82 -6.24
CA LEU A 466 41.12 -24.41 -5.34
C LEU A 466 41.83 -25.61 -4.69
N ASP A 467 41.07 -26.65 -4.30
CA ASP A 467 41.63 -27.92 -3.79
C ASP A 467 42.56 -28.59 -4.82
N LYS A 468 42.18 -28.60 -6.10
CA LYS A 468 43.05 -29.14 -7.18
C LYS A 468 44.39 -28.40 -7.31
N HIS A 469 44.39 -27.12 -6.96
CA HIS A 469 45.56 -26.27 -7.00
C HIS A 469 46.33 -26.27 -5.67
N GLY A 470 45.93 -27.09 -4.72
CA GLY A 470 46.63 -27.25 -3.42
C GLY A 470 46.45 -26.05 -2.50
N VAL A 471 45.37 -25.29 -2.65
CA VAL A 471 45.08 -24.13 -1.78
C VAL A 471 44.56 -24.62 -0.44
N GLU A 472 45.36 -24.39 0.63
CA GLU A 472 45.00 -24.73 1.99
C GLU A 472 44.03 -23.70 2.59
N THR A 473 43.02 -24.15 3.30
CA THR A 473 42.07 -23.27 4.02
C THR A 473 42.36 -23.22 5.48
N GLN A 474 42.43 -22.03 6.04
CA GLN A 474 42.54 -21.77 7.48
C GLN A 474 41.39 -20.89 7.93
N PRO A 475 40.22 -21.45 8.23
CA PRO A 475 39.02 -20.65 8.48
C PRO A 475 39.25 -19.59 9.55
N VAL A 476 38.87 -18.33 9.24
CA VAL A 476 38.91 -17.20 10.17
C VAL A 476 37.96 -17.48 11.32
N SER A 477 38.38 -17.13 12.55
CA SER A 477 37.52 -17.33 13.72
C SER A 477 36.24 -16.50 13.62
N GLU A 478 35.13 -17.02 14.13
CA GLU A 478 33.85 -16.32 14.14
C GLU A 478 33.91 -14.94 14.78
N SER A 479 34.72 -14.79 15.83
CA SER A 479 34.97 -13.50 16.49
C SER A 479 35.63 -12.49 15.55
N ALA A 480 36.69 -12.88 14.84
CA ALA A 480 37.35 -11.99 13.89
C ALA A 480 36.48 -11.59 12.69
N LEU A 481 35.61 -12.49 12.26
CA LEU A 481 34.60 -12.16 11.22
C LEU A 481 33.58 -11.14 11.74
N LEU A 482 33.10 -11.29 12.99
CA LEU A 482 32.21 -10.34 13.63
C LEU A 482 32.85 -8.98 13.81
N ASP A 483 34.08 -8.94 14.34
CA ASP A 483 34.84 -7.69 14.52
C ASP A 483 34.96 -6.91 13.22
N SER A 484 35.15 -7.59 12.08
CA SER A 484 35.18 -6.96 10.77
C SER A 484 33.82 -6.35 10.39
N LEU A 485 32.71 -7.05 10.64
CA LEU A 485 31.36 -6.57 10.38
C LEU A 485 30.97 -5.41 11.31
N GLU A 486 31.40 -5.45 12.58
CA GLU A 486 31.18 -4.38 13.56
C GLU A 486 31.91 -3.10 13.18
N GLN A 487 33.20 -3.21 12.79
CA GLN A 487 33.99 -2.07 12.31
C GLN A 487 33.34 -1.38 11.09
N MET A 488 32.67 -2.13 10.25
CA MET A 488 31.88 -1.60 9.14
C MET A 488 30.50 -1.06 9.56
N GLY A 489 30.08 -1.21 10.82
CA GLY A 489 28.76 -0.82 11.32
C GLY A 489 27.61 -1.73 10.89
N ARG A 490 27.88 -2.88 10.25
CA ARG A 490 26.86 -3.77 9.68
C ARG A 490 26.02 -4.46 10.75
N VAL A 491 26.63 -4.87 11.84
CA VAL A 491 25.91 -5.49 12.97
C VAL A 491 24.90 -4.49 13.57
N THR A 492 25.32 -3.25 13.79
CA THR A 492 24.42 -2.19 14.29
C THR A 492 23.26 -1.88 13.30
N GLU A 493 23.54 -1.86 11.99
CA GLU A 493 22.50 -1.67 10.96
C GLU A 493 21.49 -2.82 10.97
N LEU A 494 21.96 -4.07 11.06
CA LEU A 494 21.11 -5.25 11.14
C LEU A 494 20.30 -5.27 12.44
N ALA A 495 20.88 -4.95 13.59
CA ALA A 495 20.16 -4.89 14.86
C ALA A 495 19.01 -3.86 14.83
N LYS A 496 19.23 -2.69 14.23
CA LYS A 496 18.17 -1.70 13.99
C LYS A 496 17.07 -2.23 13.07
N LEU A 497 17.45 -2.94 12.01
CA LEU A 497 16.50 -3.56 11.08
C LEU A 497 15.68 -4.65 11.79
N LEU A 498 16.32 -5.56 12.52
CA LEU A 498 15.65 -6.63 13.27
C LEU A 498 14.68 -6.05 14.32
N GLY A 499 15.09 -4.99 15.04
CA GLY A 499 14.20 -4.30 15.98
C GLY A 499 12.93 -3.73 15.31
N ALA A 500 13.07 -3.10 14.14
CA ALA A 500 11.92 -2.64 13.37
C ALA A 500 11.06 -3.81 12.86
N LEU A 501 11.68 -4.92 12.49
CA LEU A 501 10.99 -6.13 12.02
C LEU A 501 10.20 -6.83 13.14
N VAL A 502 10.65 -6.78 14.40
CA VAL A 502 9.87 -7.26 15.56
C VAL A 502 8.53 -6.53 15.63
N ASP A 503 8.55 -5.20 15.52
CA ASP A 503 7.31 -4.41 15.53
C ASP A 503 6.39 -4.73 14.35
N MET A 504 6.95 -4.89 13.16
CA MET A 504 6.18 -5.26 11.96
C MET A 504 5.59 -6.67 12.06
N TYR A 505 6.36 -7.63 12.57
CA TYR A 505 5.92 -8.99 12.78
C TYR A 505 4.75 -9.06 13.77
N LYS A 506 4.86 -8.37 14.91
CA LYS A 506 3.76 -8.25 15.89
C LYS A 506 2.54 -7.55 15.29
N ALA A 507 2.76 -6.45 14.57
CA ALA A 507 1.69 -5.69 13.93
C ALA A 507 0.91 -6.52 12.90
N ALA A 508 1.53 -7.51 12.27
CA ALA A 508 0.90 -8.39 11.29
C ALA A 508 0.00 -9.46 11.93
N CYS A 509 0.12 -9.71 13.26
CA CYS A 509 -0.66 -10.70 14.00
C CYS A 509 -0.71 -12.07 13.29
N LEU A 510 0.46 -12.59 12.87
CA LEU A 510 0.61 -13.81 12.09
C LEU A 510 0.53 -15.05 12.99
N ASP A 511 -0.06 -16.09 12.45
CA ASP A 511 0.06 -17.47 12.92
C ASP A 511 1.09 -18.24 12.07
N ASP A 512 1.38 -19.50 12.43
CA ASP A 512 2.35 -20.34 11.73
C ASP A 512 2.02 -20.51 10.23
N ALA A 513 0.74 -20.56 9.88
CA ALA A 513 0.31 -20.64 8.49
C ALA A 513 0.61 -19.33 7.73
N GLY A 514 0.41 -18.20 8.39
CA GLY A 514 0.77 -16.87 7.88
C GLY A 514 2.27 -16.71 7.66
N VAL A 515 3.11 -17.21 8.57
CA VAL A 515 4.57 -17.21 8.42
C VAL A 515 5.01 -18.02 7.21
N ASN A 516 4.51 -19.26 7.07
CA ASN A 516 4.81 -20.12 5.93
C ASN A 516 4.37 -19.49 4.60
N LYS A 517 3.23 -18.80 4.59
CA LYS A 517 2.73 -18.07 3.42
C LYS A 517 3.67 -16.94 3.04
N ILE A 518 4.11 -16.13 4.00
CA ILE A 518 5.06 -15.02 3.76
C ILE A 518 6.36 -15.53 3.14
N ILE A 519 6.93 -16.60 3.67
CA ILE A 519 8.15 -17.20 3.11
C ILE A 519 7.93 -17.60 1.65
N LYS A 520 6.82 -18.27 1.37
CA LYS A 520 6.51 -18.79 0.03
C LYS A 520 6.23 -17.70 -1.00
N GLU A 521 5.58 -16.61 -0.58
CA GLU A 521 5.16 -15.50 -1.45
C GLU A 521 6.22 -14.40 -1.57
N SER A 522 7.27 -14.43 -0.76
CA SER A 522 8.36 -13.43 -0.79
C SER A 522 9.15 -13.50 -2.10
N ILE A 523 9.74 -12.37 -2.48
CA ILE A 523 10.60 -12.23 -3.68
C ILE A 523 11.79 -13.19 -3.60
N ASP A 524 12.38 -13.34 -2.41
CA ASP A 524 13.44 -14.29 -2.11
C ASP A 524 13.09 -15.11 -0.87
N SER A 525 12.55 -16.31 -1.10
CA SER A 525 12.09 -17.21 -0.03
C SER A 525 13.23 -17.69 0.89
N LYS A 526 14.44 -17.89 0.34
CA LYS A 526 15.61 -18.31 1.13
C LYS A 526 16.12 -17.19 2.04
N GLN A 527 16.28 -15.99 1.48
CA GLN A 527 16.68 -14.82 2.25
C GLN A 527 15.65 -14.50 3.35
N THR A 528 14.37 -14.55 3.02
CA THR A 528 13.28 -14.33 4.00
C THR A 528 13.30 -15.35 5.11
N ALA A 529 13.48 -16.64 4.81
CA ALA A 529 13.58 -17.69 5.81
C ALA A 529 14.81 -17.48 6.73
N LYS A 530 15.97 -17.14 6.16
CA LYS A 530 17.19 -16.85 6.92
C LYS A 530 17.10 -15.58 7.79
N ALA A 531 16.41 -14.57 7.31
CA ALA A 531 16.16 -13.37 8.11
C ALA A 531 15.18 -13.65 9.26
N LEU A 532 14.18 -14.52 9.06
CA LEU A 532 13.27 -14.99 10.14
C LEU A 532 14.01 -15.83 11.18
N GLU A 533 14.98 -16.64 10.78
CA GLU A 533 15.84 -17.41 11.69
C GLU A 533 16.57 -16.49 12.69
N LEU A 534 16.95 -15.28 12.26
CA LEU A 534 17.55 -14.24 13.13
C LEU A 534 16.49 -13.43 13.90
N LEU A 535 15.33 -13.22 13.32
CA LEU A 535 14.27 -12.41 13.92
C LEU A 535 13.58 -13.13 15.08
N MET A 536 13.31 -14.43 14.93
CA MET A 536 12.46 -15.16 15.89
C MET A 536 13.04 -15.23 17.31
N PRO A 537 14.36 -15.47 17.52
CA PRO A 537 14.93 -15.41 18.86
C PRO A 537 14.75 -14.04 19.52
N LEU A 538 15.00 -12.95 18.78
CA LEU A 538 14.80 -11.58 19.29
C LEU A 538 13.33 -11.30 19.62
N TYR A 539 12.40 -11.74 18.76
CA TYR A 539 10.96 -11.65 19.01
C TYR A 539 10.57 -12.39 20.30
N HIS A 540 11.04 -13.62 20.51
CA HIS A 540 10.75 -14.39 21.71
C HIS A 540 11.33 -13.76 22.98
N SER A 541 12.52 -13.19 22.91
CA SER A 541 13.11 -12.43 24.01
C SER A 541 12.27 -11.19 24.34
N TYR A 542 11.79 -10.47 23.34
CA TYR A 542 10.91 -9.32 23.52
C TYR A 542 9.57 -9.71 24.15
N GLU A 543 8.94 -10.77 23.65
CA GLU A 543 7.70 -11.32 24.23
C GLU A 543 7.91 -11.80 25.69
N LYS A 544 9.06 -12.38 26.00
CA LYS A 544 9.42 -12.75 27.36
C LYS A 544 9.57 -11.51 28.26
N TYR A 545 10.26 -10.48 27.79
CA TYR A 545 10.37 -9.20 28.49
C TYR A 545 9.00 -8.62 28.83
N LEU A 546 8.06 -8.57 27.88
CA LEU A 546 6.71 -8.05 28.11
C LEU A 546 5.96 -8.86 29.17
N ARG A 547 6.04 -10.20 29.12
CA ARG A 547 5.42 -11.09 30.11
C ARG A 547 6.02 -10.93 31.51
N ASP A 548 7.35 -10.94 31.62
CA ASP A 548 8.04 -10.87 32.91
C ASP A 548 7.76 -9.55 33.64
N HIS A 549 7.57 -8.46 32.90
CA HIS A 549 7.20 -7.14 33.43
C HIS A 549 5.69 -6.91 33.53
N GLN A 550 4.86 -7.86 33.08
CA GLN A 550 3.39 -7.75 33.04
C GLN A 550 2.89 -6.49 32.31
N VAL A 551 3.52 -6.18 31.19
CA VAL A 551 3.21 -5.02 30.34
C VAL A 551 2.86 -5.46 28.92
N ILE A 552 2.23 -4.56 28.16
CA ILE A 552 1.95 -4.75 26.73
C ILE A 552 2.57 -3.64 25.91
N ASP A 553 2.73 -3.86 24.61
CA ASP A 553 3.07 -2.82 23.63
C ASP A 553 1.85 -2.34 22.83
N PHE A 554 2.05 -1.40 21.91
CA PHE A 554 0.97 -0.90 21.06
C PHE A 554 0.35 -1.97 20.13
N ASN A 555 1.14 -2.94 19.68
CA ASN A 555 0.66 -4.00 18.80
C ASN A 555 -0.22 -4.99 19.57
N ASP A 556 0.12 -5.27 20.83
CA ASP A 556 -0.68 -6.13 21.71
C ASP A 556 -2.08 -5.55 21.95
N MET A 557 -2.22 -4.21 21.96
CA MET A 557 -3.55 -3.59 22.15
C MET A 557 -4.54 -4.03 21.08
N ILE A 558 -4.09 -4.18 19.84
CA ILE A 558 -4.92 -4.61 18.71
C ILE A 558 -5.07 -6.14 18.70
N GLY A 559 -3.95 -6.88 18.86
CA GLY A 559 -3.95 -8.34 18.79
C GLY A 559 -4.78 -8.99 19.90
N LYS A 560 -4.64 -8.54 21.16
CA LYS A 560 -5.44 -9.04 22.30
C LYS A 560 -6.92 -8.67 22.16
N ALA A 561 -7.22 -7.41 21.79
CA ALA A 561 -8.59 -6.98 21.57
C ALA A 561 -9.28 -7.82 20.50
N LEU A 562 -8.59 -8.05 19.36
CA LEU A 562 -9.09 -8.92 18.29
C LEU A 562 -9.39 -10.32 18.81
N LYS A 563 -8.47 -10.91 19.56
CA LYS A 563 -8.66 -12.24 20.16
C LYS A 563 -9.88 -12.29 21.08
N TYR A 564 -10.06 -11.31 21.97
CA TYR A 564 -11.19 -11.27 22.91
C TYR A 564 -12.54 -11.14 22.20
N VAL A 565 -12.61 -10.37 21.12
CA VAL A 565 -13.84 -10.27 20.30
C VAL A 565 -14.11 -11.57 19.56
N GLN A 566 -13.10 -12.17 18.92
CA GLN A 566 -13.23 -13.41 18.14
C GLN A 566 -13.61 -14.63 19.01
N THR A 567 -13.11 -14.67 20.25
CA THR A 567 -13.44 -15.75 21.20
C THR A 567 -14.74 -15.51 21.99
N GLY A 568 -15.46 -14.40 21.71
CA GLY A 568 -16.72 -14.07 22.38
C GLY A 568 -16.56 -13.58 23.83
N GLN A 569 -15.33 -13.33 24.30
CA GLN A 569 -15.07 -12.79 25.65
C GLN A 569 -15.48 -11.30 25.76
N PHE A 570 -15.53 -10.63 24.64
CA PHE A 570 -16.07 -9.27 24.52
C PHE A 570 -17.14 -9.23 23.44
N GLN A 571 -18.32 -8.77 23.80
CA GLN A 571 -19.42 -8.49 22.87
C GLN A 571 -19.51 -6.99 22.64
N SER A 572 -19.52 -6.56 21.38
CA SER A 572 -19.61 -5.16 21.02
C SER A 572 -20.94 -4.53 21.46
N PRO A 573 -20.93 -3.38 22.14
CA PRO A 573 -22.17 -2.65 22.42
C PRO A 573 -22.62 -1.78 21.22
N TRP A 574 -21.78 -1.65 20.19
CA TRP A 574 -22.00 -0.72 19.07
C TRP A 574 -22.72 -1.38 17.91
N LYS A 575 -23.82 -0.77 17.46
CA LYS A 575 -24.59 -1.18 16.27
C LYS A 575 -24.09 -0.50 14.99
N TYR A 576 -23.50 0.69 15.12
CA TYR A 576 -22.99 1.48 14.02
C TYR A 576 -21.50 1.71 14.19
N LEU A 577 -20.71 1.18 13.30
CA LEU A 577 -19.26 1.37 13.26
C LEU A 577 -18.93 2.31 12.09
N LEU A 578 -18.37 3.47 12.39
CA LEU A 578 -17.97 4.47 11.42
C LEU A 578 -16.45 4.60 11.46
N VAL A 579 -15.79 4.36 10.35
CA VAL A 579 -14.30 4.35 10.25
C VAL A 579 -13.85 5.40 9.25
N ASP A 580 -13.07 6.37 9.74
CA ASP A 580 -12.46 7.42 8.90
C ASP A 580 -11.08 7.00 8.40
N GLU A 581 -10.62 7.61 7.28
CA GLU A 581 -9.34 7.35 6.62
C GLU A 581 -9.08 5.84 6.40
N PHE A 582 -10.10 5.13 5.93
CA PHE A 582 -10.10 3.66 5.83
C PHE A 582 -8.99 3.12 4.93
N GLN A 583 -8.48 3.89 3.95
CA GLN A 583 -7.37 3.50 3.10
C GLN A 583 -6.03 3.31 3.85
N ASP A 584 -5.94 3.77 5.10
CA ASP A 584 -4.75 3.64 5.94
C ASP A 584 -4.84 2.48 6.94
N ILE A 585 -5.91 1.69 6.88
CA ILE A 585 -6.13 0.59 7.80
C ILE A 585 -5.19 -0.61 7.50
N SER A 586 -4.67 -1.22 8.55
CA SER A 586 -3.95 -2.49 8.45
C SER A 586 -4.91 -3.69 8.54
N GLU A 587 -4.48 -4.85 8.05
CA GLU A 587 -5.30 -6.07 8.06
C GLU A 587 -5.79 -6.46 9.48
N PRO A 588 -4.96 -6.46 10.55
CA PRO A 588 -5.46 -6.77 11.89
C PRO A 588 -6.52 -5.78 12.42
N ARG A 589 -6.40 -4.49 12.08
CA ARG A 589 -7.43 -3.49 12.42
C ARG A 589 -8.71 -3.74 11.64
N ALA A 590 -8.61 -4.11 10.37
CA ALA A 590 -9.78 -4.48 9.56
C ALA A 590 -10.47 -5.74 10.12
N ARG A 591 -9.69 -6.75 10.57
CA ARG A 591 -10.22 -7.93 11.29
C ARG A 591 -10.94 -7.54 12.57
N LEU A 592 -10.37 -6.61 13.34
CA LEU A 592 -11.02 -6.11 14.57
C LEU A 592 -12.36 -5.42 14.26
N VAL A 593 -12.39 -4.54 13.24
CA VAL A 593 -13.64 -3.89 12.80
C VAL A 593 -14.67 -4.92 12.35
N LYS A 594 -14.26 -5.90 11.56
CA LYS A 594 -15.14 -6.98 11.09
C LYS A 594 -15.66 -7.82 12.26
N ALA A 595 -14.80 -8.21 13.20
CA ALA A 595 -15.19 -8.99 14.38
C ALA A 595 -16.17 -8.22 15.29
N LEU A 596 -15.95 -6.92 15.52
CA LEU A 596 -16.85 -6.05 16.26
C LEU A 596 -18.22 -5.96 15.57
N ARG A 597 -18.25 -5.76 14.25
CA ARG A 597 -19.48 -5.75 13.46
C ARG A 597 -20.23 -7.09 13.59
N ASP A 598 -19.53 -8.19 13.36
CA ASP A 598 -20.14 -9.53 13.30
C ASP A 598 -20.61 -10.02 14.68
N SER A 599 -20.12 -9.44 15.79
CA SER A 599 -20.56 -9.76 17.15
C SER A 599 -21.93 -9.19 17.51
N VAL A 600 -22.53 -8.32 16.68
CA VAL A 600 -23.81 -7.67 16.92
C VAL A 600 -24.76 -7.90 15.75
N GLN A 601 -25.94 -8.45 16.06
CA GLN A 601 -26.98 -8.63 15.05
C GLN A 601 -27.45 -7.27 14.48
N ARG A 602 -27.63 -7.21 13.17
CA ARG A 602 -28.08 -6.01 12.44
C ARG A 602 -27.17 -4.80 12.64
N SER A 603 -25.88 -5.03 12.87
CA SER A 603 -24.89 -3.95 12.87
C SER A 603 -24.68 -3.37 11.46
N SER A 604 -24.15 -2.14 11.37
CA SER A 604 -23.80 -1.47 10.11
C SER A 604 -22.40 -0.93 10.19
N LEU A 605 -21.64 -1.17 9.13
CA LEU A 605 -20.30 -0.64 8.95
C LEU A 605 -20.33 0.47 7.90
N PHE A 606 -19.75 1.63 8.21
CA PHE A 606 -19.59 2.75 7.32
C PHE A 606 -18.13 3.19 7.29
N CYS A 607 -17.46 2.94 6.18
CA CYS A 607 -16.06 3.29 5.97
C CYS A 607 -15.92 4.46 5.00
N VAL A 608 -15.08 5.41 5.36
CA VAL A 608 -14.77 6.57 4.52
C VAL A 608 -13.30 6.52 4.15
N GLY A 609 -12.99 6.60 2.86
CA GLY A 609 -11.60 6.47 2.42
C GLY A 609 -11.32 7.08 1.04
N ASP A 610 -10.03 7.25 0.78
CA ASP A 610 -9.48 7.71 -0.48
C ASP A 610 -8.27 6.87 -0.88
N ASP A 611 -8.47 5.87 -1.73
CA ASP A 611 -7.38 5.00 -2.19
C ASP A 611 -6.26 5.76 -2.90
N TRP A 612 -6.55 6.95 -3.48
CA TRP A 612 -5.52 7.83 -4.06
C TRP A 612 -4.62 8.49 -3.01
N GLN A 613 -5.02 8.45 -1.72
CA GLN A 613 -4.25 8.95 -0.57
C GLN A 613 -3.69 7.83 0.32
N ALA A 614 -3.69 6.58 -0.15
CA ALA A 614 -3.11 5.44 0.56
C ALA A 614 -1.57 5.47 0.47
N ILE A 615 -0.90 6.06 1.47
CA ILE A 615 0.54 6.33 1.49
C ILE A 615 1.24 5.78 2.75
N TYR A 616 0.61 4.89 3.49
CA TYR A 616 1.14 4.35 4.74
C TYR A 616 1.36 2.82 4.69
N ARG A 617 1.71 2.27 3.50
CA ARG A 617 2.08 0.86 3.36
C ARG A 617 3.20 0.47 4.33
N PHE A 618 4.19 1.33 4.50
CA PHE A 618 5.31 1.11 5.42
C PHE A 618 4.90 0.94 6.89
N SER A 619 3.71 1.35 7.28
CA SER A 619 3.11 1.12 8.61
C SER A 619 2.06 0.00 8.62
N GLY A 620 2.04 -0.84 7.57
CA GLY A 620 1.13 -1.98 7.45
C GLY A 620 -0.25 -1.67 6.85
N ALA A 621 -0.48 -0.46 6.34
CA ALA A 621 -1.73 -0.13 5.65
C ALA A 621 -1.87 -0.92 4.34
N ASP A 622 -3.03 -1.52 4.12
CA ASP A 622 -3.32 -2.32 2.93
C ASP A 622 -4.43 -1.66 2.08
N VAL A 623 -4.03 -1.02 0.99
CA VAL A 623 -4.97 -0.36 0.07
C VAL A 623 -6.00 -1.31 -0.53
N ARG A 624 -5.70 -2.63 -0.61
CA ARG A 624 -6.62 -3.64 -1.15
C ARG A 624 -7.88 -3.79 -0.30
N LEU A 625 -7.79 -3.51 1.00
CA LEU A 625 -8.97 -3.47 1.90
C LEU A 625 -9.99 -2.42 1.46
N THR A 626 -9.54 -1.36 0.76
CA THR A 626 -10.40 -0.33 0.17
C THR A 626 -10.77 -0.66 -1.27
N THR A 627 -9.78 -1.02 -2.11
CA THR A 627 -10.02 -1.27 -3.55
C THR A 627 -10.78 -2.56 -3.84
N ALA A 628 -10.75 -3.52 -2.92
CA ALA A 628 -11.50 -4.77 -2.98
C ALA A 628 -12.38 -4.96 -1.73
N PHE A 629 -12.99 -3.88 -1.24
CA PHE A 629 -13.71 -3.82 0.02
C PHE A 629 -14.81 -4.88 0.14
N SER A 630 -15.61 -5.08 -0.90
CA SER A 630 -16.69 -6.06 -0.92
C SER A 630 -16.20 -7.51 -0.81
N ASN A 631 -15.00 -7.81 -1.30
CA ASN A 631 -14.41 -9.15 -1.15
C ASN A 631 -14.07 -9.48 0.30
N TYR A 632 -13.75 -8.45 1.10
CA TYR A 632 -13.36 -8.62 2.50
C TYR A 632 -14.55 -8.53 3.45
N PHE A 633 -15.45 -7.55 3.25
CA PHE A 633 -16.58 -7.27 4.16
C PHE A 633 -17.92 -7.85 3.68
N GLY A 634 -18.02 -8.28 2.44
CA GLY A 634 -19.26 -8.76 1.83
C GLY A 634 -20.02 -7.68 1.07
N SER A 635 -21.28 -7.94 0.75
CA SER A 635 -22.11 -7.02 -0.03
C SER A 635 -22.08 -5.60 0.52
N THR A 636 -21.87 -4.62 -0.36
CA THR A 636 -21.50 -3.25 0.01
C THR A 636 -22.28 -2.23 -0.84
N SER A 637 -22.77 -1.20 -0.19
CA SER A 637 -23.24 0.01 -0.89
C SER A 637 -22.09 0.99 -1.04
N GLU A 638 -21.69 1.27 -2.28
CA GLU A 638 -20.65 2.24 -2.58
C GLU A 638 -21.26 3.60 -2.95
N THR A 639 -20.70 4.66 -2.40
CA THR A 639 -21.06 6.04 -2.74
C THR A 639 -19.78 6.80 -3.03
N THR A 640 -19.74 7.58 -4.11
CA THR A 640 -18.57 8.38 -4.48
C THR A 640 -18.91 9.86 -4.38
N LEU A 641 -18.07 10.62 -3.64
CA LEU A 641 -18.14 12.08 -3.65
C LEU A 641 -17.40 12.64 -4.87
N ASP A 642 -18.06 13.51 -5.59
CA ASP A 642 -17.61 14.03 -6.89
C ASP A 642 -17.16 15.49 -6.89
N MET A 643 -17.30 16.21 -5.77
CA MET A 643 -16.95 17.63 -5.69
C MET A 643 -15.87 17.90 -4.65
N THR A 644 -14.78 18.54 -5.06
CA THR A 644 -13.76 19.04 -4.14
C THR A 644 -13.86 20.55 -3.91
N PHE A 645 -13.66 20.93 -2.65
CA PHE A 645 -13.67 22.34 -2.19
C PHE A 645 -12.26 22.86 -1.90
N ARG A 646 -11.23 22.01 -2.09
CA ARG A 646 -9.87 22.34 -1.67
C ARG A 646 -9.07 23.01 -2.77
N PHE A 647 -8.93 22.37 -3.93
CA PHE A 647 -8.05 22.80 -5.01
C PHE A 647 -8.83 23.18 -6.27
N ASN A 648 -8.22 23.97 -7.13
CA ASN A 648 -8.82 24.40 -8.39
C ASN A 648 -8.76 23.28 -9.48
N SER A 649 -9.49 23.50 -10.58
CA SER A 649 -9.61 22.52 -11.67
C SER A 649 -8.26 22.11 -12.29
N SER A 650 -7.33 23.05 -12.47
CA SER A 650 -6.02 22.76 -13.08
C SER A 650 -5.16 21.81 -12.22
N ILE A 651 -5.11 22.02 -10.90
CA ILE A 651 -4.43 21.11 -9.99
C ILE A 651 -5.12 19.75 -10.00
N GLY A 652 -6.46 19.74 -9.98
CA GLY A 652 -7.27 18.55 -10.01
C GLY A 652 -7.00 17.71 -11.27
N ASP A 653 -6.99 18.32 -12.43
CA ASP A 653 -6.76 17.65 -13.73
C ASP A 653 -5.36 17.00 -13.79
N VAL A 654 -4.31 17.72 -13.38
CA VAL A 654 -2.95 17.17 -13.34
C VAL A 654 -2.85 16.01 -12.35
N ALA A 655 -3.32 16.21 -11.12
CA ALA A 655 -3.20 15.24 -10.04
C ALA A 655 -4.03 13.96 -10.32
N THR A 656 -5.27 14.11 -10.81
CA THR A 656 -6.15 13.00 -11.15
C THR A 656 -5.60 12.19 -12.32
N ARG A 657 -5.24 12.86 -13.42
CA ARG A 657 -4.65 12.19 -14.58
C ARG A 657 -3.37 11.44 -14.21
N PHE A 658 -2.56 11.99 -13.31
CA PHE A 658 -1.31 11.37 -12.88
C PHE A 658 -1.53 10.11 -12.02
N VAL A 659 -2.40 10.17 -11.01
CA VAL A 659 -2.63 9.03 -10.12
C VAL A 659 -3.38 7.90 -10.81
N THR A 660 -4.29 8.21 -11.75
CA THR A 660 -5.10 7.23 -12.49
C THR A 660 -4.35 6.55 -13.64
N GLN A 661 -3.07 6.87 -13.89
CA GLN A 661 -2.21 6.03 -14.73
C GLN A 661 -2.08 4.61 -14.14
N ASN A 662 -2.20 4.47 -12.84
CA ASN A 662 -2.29 3.17 -12.19
C ASN A 662 -3.73 2.61 -12.32
N PRO A 663 -3.93 1.51 -13.07
CA PRO A 663 -5.27 0.97 -13.36
C PRO A 663 -5.96 0.35 -12.15
N VAL A 664 -5.22 0.09 -11.04
CA VAL A 664 -5.78 -0.47 -9.80
C VAL A 664 -6.52 0.59 -8.97
N GLN A 665 -6.25 1.87 -9.22
CA GLN A 665 -6.93 2.96 -8.50
C GLN A 665 -8.40 3.04 -8.90
N LEU A 666 -9.27 3.19 -7.91
CA LEU A 666 -10.71 3.33 -8.13
C LEU A 666 -11.01 4.63 -8.89
N LYS A 667 -11.80 4.53 -9.94
CA LYS A 667 -12.19 5.71 -10.73
C LYS A 667 -13.12 6.62 -9.93
N LYS A 668 -12.79 7.91 -9.92
CA LYS A 668 -13.57 8.97 -9.26
C LYS A 668 -13.60 10.18 -10.18
N ASP A 669 -14.79 10.62 -10.51
CA ASP A 669 -14.99 11.83 -11.32
C ASP A 669 -15.05 13.05 -10.38
N ILE A 670 -13.89 13.56 -9.99
CA ILE A 670 -13.80 14.68 -9.03
C ILE A 670 -13.80 16.00 -9.79
N VAL A 671 -14.78 16.82 -9.53
CA VAL A 671 -14.93 18.14 -10.10
C VAL A 671 -14.56 19.20 -9.06
N SER A 672 -13.65 20.10 -9.41
CA SER A 672 -13.29 21.23 -8.52
C SER A 672 -14.36 22.32 -8.59
N LEU A 673 -14.72 22.86 -7.42
CA LEU A 673 -15.64 24.00 -7.33
C LEU A 673 -15.04 25.25 -7.97
N VAL A 674 -13.73 25.47 -7.79
CA VAL A 674 -13.00 26.60 -8.36
C VAL A 674 -12.46 26.22 -9.72
N LYS A 675 -13.01 26.83 -10.80
CA LYS A 675 -12.55 26.67 -12.18
C LYS A 675 -11.48 27.71 -12.49
N VAL A 676 -10.40 27.29 -13.16
CA VAL A 676 -9.35 28.16 -13.64
C VAL A 676 -8.95 27.76 -15.07
N ASP A 677 -8.68 28.75 -15.93
CA ASP A 677 -8.34 28.54 -17.33
C ASP A 677 -6.82 28.39 -17.54
N LYS A 678 -6.02 28.93 -16.63
CA LYS A 678 -4.54 28.89 -16.72
C LYS A 678 -3.99 27.74 -15.90
N PRO A 679 -2.88 27.10 -16.35
CA PRO A 679 -2.18 26.11 -15.56
C PRO A 679 -1.81 26.61 -14.16
N ALA A 680 -2.15 25.83 -13.14
CA ALA A 680 -1.85 26.14 -11.76
C ALA A 680 -0.74 25.22 -11.18
N VAL A 681 -0.12 24.41 -12.01
CA VAL A 681 1.09 23.66 -11.69
C VAL A 681 2.22 24.16 -12.57
N SER A 682 3.28 24.70 -11.95
CA SER A 682 4.42 25.28 -12.66
C SER A 682 5.68 24.48 -12.40
N ILE A 683 6.43 24.15 -13.44
CA ILE A 683 7.76 23.53 -13.33
C ILE A 683 8.80 24.65 -13.37
N VAL A 684 9.61 24.76 -12.32
CA VAL A 684 10.63 25.80 -12.14
C VAL A 684 12.00 25.16 -12.14
N ARG A 685 12.90 25.65 -13.00
CA ARG A 685 14.26 25.14 -13.10
C ARG A 685 15.06 25.44 -11.84
N HIS A 686 15.68 24.41 -11.25
CA HIS A 686 16.57 24.56 -10.12
C HIS A 686 17.88 25.25 -10.55
N GLY A 687 18.39 26.12 -9.70
CA GLY A 687 19.62 26.86 -9.93
C GLY A 687 19.48 28.32 -9.51
N LYS A 688 20.53 29.10 -9.76
CA LYS A 688 20.51 30.54 -9.59
C LYS A 688 20.49 31.18 -10.97
N ASP A 689 19.73 32.27 -11.13
CA ASP A 689 19.75 33.06 -12.35
C ASP A 689 20.99 33.99 -12.41
N GLU A 690 21.06 34.81 -13.44
CA GLU A 690 22.13 35.78 -13.64
C GLU A 690 22.26 36.79 -12.51
N GLN A 691 21.19 37.01 -11.74
CA GLN A 691 21.13 37.89 -10.59
C GLN A 691 21.41 37.15 -9.26
N GLY A 692 21.68 35.86 -9.30
CA GLY A 692 21.95 35.02 -8.12
C GLY A 692 20.73 34.57 -7.36
N ILE A 693 19.52 34.79 -7.86
CA ILE A 693 18.24 34.42 -7.23
C ILE A 693 17.99 32.93 -7.43
N SER A 694 17.75 32.19 -6.35
CA SER A 694 17.48 30.76 -6.40
C SER A 694 16.05 30.46 -6.91
N ALA A 695 15.84 29.25 -7.42
CA ALA A 695 14.52 28.80 -7.87
C ALA A 695 13.45 28.88 -6.76
N LEU A 696 13.82 28.61 -5.51
CA LEU A 696 12.93 28.74 -4.36
C LEU A 696 12.54 30.21 -4.14
N GLU A 697 13.51 31.12 -4.17
CA GLU A 697 13.24 32.54 -4.04
C GLU A 697 12.39 33.08 -5.19
N LYS A 698 12.63 32.64 -6.44
CA LYS A 698 11.78 32.98 -7.59
C LYS A 698 10.33 32.58 -7.40
N ALA A 699 10.09 31.34 -6.91
CA ALA A 699 8.75 30.87 -6.63
C ALA A 699 8.08 31.72 -5.51
N LEU A 700 8.80 32.06 -4.43
CA LEU A 700 8.29 32.91 -3.35
C LEU A 700 8.04 34.34 -3.82
N ILE A 701 8.90 34.92 -4.66
CA ILE A 701 8.70 36.23 -5.29
C ILE A 701 7.45 36.20 -6.16
N SER A 702 7.27 35.19 -6.98
CA SER A 702 6.08 35.03 -7.83
C SER A 702 4.79 35.00 -6.99
N ILE A 703 4.80 34.23 -5.88
CA ILE A 703 3.67 34.19 -4.94
C ILE A 703 3.42 35.59 -4.33
N SER A 704 4.47 36.26 -3.83
CA SER A 704 4.35 37.60 -3.21
C SER A 704 3.79 38.64 -4.19
N ASN A 705 4.24 38.62 -5.44
CA ASN A 705 3.76 39.52 -6.49
C ASN A 705 2.28 39.25 -6.83
N GLN A 706 1.86 38.00 -6.91
CA GLN A 706 0.46 37.62 -7.14
C GLN A 706 -0.44 38.12 -5.99
N LEU A 707 0.03 38.04 -4.74
CA LEU A 707 -0.71 38.51 -3.57
C LEU A 707 -0.82 40.03 -3.52
N LEU A 708 0.24 40.74 -3.84
CA LEU A 708 0.24 42.20 -3.95
C LEU A 708 -0.75 42.67 -5.01
N ALA A 709 -0.78 42.00 -6.17
CA ALA A 709 -1.73 42.35 -7.24
C ALA A 709 -3.20 42.06 -6.86
N SER A 710 -3.47 41.13 -5.95
CA SER A 710 -4.83 40.71 -5.54
C SER A 710 -5.39 41.53 -4.36
N GLN A 711 -4.61 42.46 -3.79
CA GLN A 711 -4.97 43.30 -2.62
C GLN A 711 -5.53 42.52 -1.41
N LYS A 712 -5.16 41.22 -1.24
CA LYS A 712 -5.59 40.39 -0.11
C LYS A 712 -4.61 40.55 1.06
N PRO A 713 -4.99 41.12 2.21
CA PRO A 713 -4.07 41.41 3.32
C PRO A 713 -3.77 40.24 4.25
N SER A 714 -4.23 39.00 3.97
CA SER A 714 -4.01 37.87 4.86
C SER A 714 -2.65 37.17 4.60
N LYS A 715 -1.96 36.78 5.68
CA LYS A 715 -0.78 35.89 5.58
C LYS A 715 -1.17 34.58 4.91
N ASN A 716 -0.70 34.40 3.69
CA ASN A 716 -0.97 33.17 2.96
C ASN A 716 0.01 32.07 3.36
N LYS A 717 -0.51 30.89 3.63
CA LYS A 717 0.28 29.71 3.99
C LYS A 717 0.96 29.14 2.75
N VAL A 718 2.26 28.91 2.87
CA VAL A 718 3.09 28.30 1.83
C VAL A 718 3.77 27.06 2.42
N TYR A 719 3.49 25.89 1.89
CA TYR A 719 4.22 24.68 2.26
C TYR A 719 5.41 24.46 1.34
N LEU A 720 6.58 24.28 1.95
CA LEU A 720 7.75 23.69 1.30
C LEU A 720 7.67 22.18 1.52
N LEU A 721 7.45 21.42 0.47
CA LEU A 721 7.23 20.00 0.53
C LEU A 721 8.41 19.23 -0.09
N ALA A 722 8.88 18.17 0.60
CA ALA A 722 9.84 17.22 0.03
C ALA A 722 9.56 15.79 0.51
N ARG A 723 10.13 14.82 -0.19
CA ARG A 723 10.06 13.40 0.22
C ARG A 723 10.78 13.18 1.54
N TYR A 724 11.93 13.82 1.74
CA TYR A 724 12.79 13.70 2.90
C TYR A 724 13.09 15.04 3.55
N TRP A 725 13.18 15.05 4.88
CA TRP A 725 13.43 16.28 5.67
C TRP A 725 14.74 16.99 5.31
N HIS A 726 15.80 16.25 4.97
CA HIS A 726 17.10 16.80 4.60
C HIS A 726 17.10 17.56 3.26
N GLN A 727 16.04 17.41 2.46
CA GLN A 727 15.86 18.14 1.19
C GLN A 727 15.18 19.49 1.40
N LEU A 728 14.66 19.74 2.59
CA LEU A 728 14.00 21.00 2.97
C LEU A 728 15.03 21.99 3.53
N PRO A 729 14.77 23.29 3.44
CA PRO A 729 15.59 24.30 4.12
C PRO A 729 15.76 24.00 5.61
N ASP A 730 16.98 24.15 6.12
CA ASP A 730 17.23 24.02 7.55
C ASP A 730 16.57 25.17 8.36
N LEU A 731 16.67 25.11 9.69
CA LEU A 731 16.03 26.10 10.57
C LEU A 731 16.55 27.53 10.33
N HIS A 732 17.83 27.67 9.98
CA HIS A 732 18.44 28.99 9.72
C HIS A 732 17.96 29.53 8.37
N GLN A 733 18.01 28.72 7.33
CA GLN A 733 17.50 29.06 5.99
C GLN A 733 16.01 29.40 6.03
N LEU A 734 15.21 28.61 6.76
CA LEU A 734 13.78 28.86 6.91
C LEU A 734 13.49 30.19 7.61
N ARG A 735 14.27 30.54 8.64
CA ARG A 735 14.16 31.87 9.32
C ARG A 735 14.50 32.99 8.37
N THR A 736 15.56 32.85 7.58
CA THR A 736 15.96 33.83 6.56
C THR A 736 14.85 34.07 5.54
N LEU A 737 14.26 32.98 5.01
CA LEU A 737 13.13 33.06 4.07
C LEU A 737 11.91 33.76 4.69
N LYS A 738 11.56 33.45 5.95
CA LYS A 738 10.45 34.10 6.67
C LYS A 738 10.70 35.60 6.86
N HIS A 739 11.96 35.98 7.06
CA HIS A 739 12.32 37.41 7.19
C HIS A 739 12.28 38.13 5.84
N GLN A 740 12.71 37.47 4.75
CA GLN A 740 12.66 38.03 3.40
C GLN A 740 11.23 38.16 2.87
N PHE A 741 10.33 37.25 3.24
CA PHE A 741 8.93 37.19 2.80
C PHE A 741 7.93 37.31 3.96
N PRO A 742 7.85 38.44 4.66
CA PRO A 742 7.04 38.57 5.89
C PRO A 742 5.51 38.43 5.66
N THR A 743 5.06 38.57 4.42
CA THR A 743 3.65 38.41 4.04
C THR A 743 3.26 36.93 3.86
N LEU A 744 4.23 36.01 3.85
CA LEU A 744 4.02 34.60 3.68
C LEU A 744 4.22 33.87 5.00
N ASN A 745 3.33 32.90 5.30
CA ASN A 745 3.52 31.93 6.36
C ASN A 745 4.15 30.65 5.78
N ILE A 746 5.49 30.61 5.77
CA ILE A 746 6.26 29.52 5.16
C ILE A 746 6.48 28.40 6.18
N GLU A 747 6.13 27.18 5.84
CA GLU A 747 6.30 25.99 6.69
C GLU A 747 6.91 24.83 5.92
N ASN A 748 7.89 24.16 6.51
CA ASN A 748 8.44 22.90 6.01
C ASN A 748 7.54 21.73 6.38
N GLN A 749 7.27 20.82 5.43
CA GLN A 749 6.56 19.57 5.66
C GLN A 749 7.14 18.45 4.77
N SER A 750 7.25 17.22 5.27
CA SER A 750 7.42 16.08 4.36
C SER A 750 6.10 15.78 3.66
N PHE A 751 6.14 15.11 2.52
CA PHE A 751 4.91 14.70 1.81
C PHE A 751 3.95 13.95 2.73
N HIS A 752 4.45 12.99 3.53
CA HIS A 752 3.62 12.23 4.49
C HIS A 752 3.03 13.12 5.58
N ALA A 753 3.84 14.02 6.16
CA ALA A 753 3.38 14.92 7.23
C ALA A 753 2.40 16.00 6.73
N SER A 754 2.30 16.21 5.42
CA SER A 754 1.36 17.13 4.80
C SER A 754 -0.03 16.53 4.60
N LYS A 755 -0.19 15.21 4.74
CA LYS A 755 -1.50 14.57 4.61
C LYS A 755 -2.49 15.14 5.63
N GLY A 756 -3.73 15.33 5.21
CA GLY A 756 -4.75 16.01 6.03
C GLY A 756 -4.67 17.54 6.05
N LYS A 757 -3.50 18.13 5.78
CA LYS A 757 -3.29 19.59 5.80
C LYS A 757 -3.53 20.24 4.44
N GLU A 758 -3.53 21.57 4.41
CA GLU A 758 -3.68 22.36 3.18
C GLU A 758 -2.97 23.72 3.31
N ALA A 759 -2.58 24.28 2.18
CA ALA A 759 -1.97 25.59 2.07
C ALA A 759 -2.47 26.32 0.80
N GLU A 760 -2.38 27.61 0.78
CA GLU A 760 -2.71 28.41 -0.40
C GLU A 760 -1.78 28.08 -1.57
N TYR A 761 -0.50 27.90 -1.26
CA TYR A 761 0.56 27.59 -2.23
C TYR A 761 1.44 26.44 -1.73
N VAL A 762 1.95 25.65 -2.67
CA VAL A 762 2.88 24.56 -2.38
C VAL A 762 4.10 24.68 -3.28
N ILE A 763 5.29 24.50 -2.71
CA ILE A 763 6.56 24.42 -3.43
C ILE A 763 7.16 23.05 -3.15
N VAL A 764 7.30 22.25 -4.19
CA VAL A 764 7.81 20.87 -4.11
C VAL A 764 9.30 20.85 -4.44
N LEU A 765 10.10 20.29 -3.54
CA LEU A 765 11.56 20.18 -3.60
C LEU A 765 11.97 18.72 -3.68
N GLY A 766 13.21 18.45 -4.09
CA GLY A 766 13.78 17.10 -4.11
C GLY A 766 13.24 16.20 -5.23
N LEU A 767 12.77 16.80 -6.33
CA LEU A 767 12.29 16.08 -7.52
C LEU A 767 13.46 15.59 -8.37
N THR A 768 14.24 14.65 -7.82
CA THR A 768 15.45 14.06 -8.42
C THR A 768 15.32 12.55 -8.54
N THR A 769 16.24 11.89 -9.24
CA THR A 769 16.33 10.41 -9.30
C THR A 769 17.17 9.85 -8.15
N GLY A 770 17.17 8.52 -7.99
CA GLY A 770 18.06 7.79 -7.10
C GLY A 770 17.46 7.43 -5.73
N LYS A 771 18.32 6.88 -4.87
CA LYS A 771 17.94 6.36 -3.54
C LYS A 771 17.17 7.36 -2.68
N HIS A 772 17.54 8.62 -2.74
CA HIS A 772 16.89 9.72 -2.03
C HIS A 772 16.14 10.67 -2.97
N GLY A 773 15.83 10.22 -4.17
CA GLY A 773 15.03 10.94 -5.13
C GLY A 773 13.53 10.83 -4.88
N PHE A 774 12.75 11.26 -5.86
CA PHE A 774 11.30 11.10 -5.88
C PHE A 774 10.81 10.89 -7.33
N PRO A 775 10.37 9.69 -7.73
CA PRO A 775 10.15 8.52 -6.86
C PRO A 775 11.45 7.99 -6.23
N SER A 776 11.35 7.43 -5.03
CA SER A 776 12.49 6.85 -4.33
C SER A 776 12.89 5.50 -4.92
N GLU A 777 14.18 5.34 -5.24
CA GLU A 777 14.74 4.07 -5.69
C GLU A 777 15.33 3.24 -4.53
N LYS A 778 15.02 3.60 -3.27
CA LYS A 778 15.51 2.89 -2.10
C LYS A 778 14.95 1.47 -2.09
N GLN A 779 15.84 0.48 -2.04
CA GLN A 779 15.44 -0.93 -1.94
C GLN A 779 14.86 -1.23 -0.56
N THR A 780 13.78 -1.99 -0.55
CA THR A 780 13.21 -2.55 0.67
C THR A 780 13.80 -3.94 0.87
N PRO A 781 14.35 -4.27 2.06
CA PRO A 781 14.81 -5.63 2.34
C PRO A 781 13.68 -6.66 2.14
N PRO A 782 13.95 -7.85 1.58
CA PRO A 782 12.91 -8.84 1.26
C PRO A 782 12.01 -9.22 2.43
N LEU A 783 12.56 -9.38 3.64
CA LEU A 783 11.74 -9.67 4.82
C LEU A 783 10.83 -8.48 5.20
N VAL A 784 11.31 -7.25 5.05
CA VAL A 784 10.46 -6.06 5.26
C VAL A 784 9.31 -6.06 4.24
N ASP A 785 9.62 -6.31 2.96
CA ASP A 785 8.60 -6.35 1.91
C ASP A 785 7.61 -7.50 2.11
N ALA A 786 8.08 -8.66 2.58
CA ALA A 786 7.26 -9.82 2.87
C ALA A 786 6.30 -9.62 4.06
N LEU A 787 6.70 -8.85 5.08
CA LEU A 787 5.86 -8.50 6.24
C LEU A 787 4.89 -7.35 5.94
N LEU A 788 5.18 -6.55 4.93
CA LEU A 788 4.27 -5.50 4.49
C LEU A 788 3.14 -6.08 3.61
N PRO A 789 1.96 -5.46 3.58
CA PRO A 789 0.92 -5.83 2.62
C PRO A 789 1.49 -5.85 1.20
N GLN A 790 1.04 -6.82 0.39
CA GLN A 790 1.51 -6.90 -0.99
C GLN A 790 1.36 -5.56 -1.69
N GLY A 791 2.47 -5.06 -2.22
CA GLY A 791 2.49 -3.82 -2.98
C GLY A 791 1.67 -3.94 -4.26
N ASP A 792 1.19 -2.81 -4.70
CA ASP A 792 0.64 -2.65 -6.02
C ASP A 792 1.73 -2.97 -7.07
N ARG A 793 1.42 -3.79 -8.08
CA ARG A 793 2.39 -4.17 -9.13
C ARG A 793 2.72 -3.04 -10.09
N PHE A 794 1.98 -1.95 -10.06
CA PHE A 794 2.26 -0.79 -10.89
C PHE A 794 3.52 -0.07 -10.41
N GLU A 795 4.37 0.32 -11.34
CA GLU A 795 5.65 0.96 -11.01
C GLU A 795 5.45 2.24 -10.19
N HIS A 796 6.16 2.35 -9.08
CA HIS A 796 6.08 3.49 -8.15
C HIS A 796 4.67 3.82 -7.66
N ALA A 797 3.75 2.85 -7.56
CA ALA A 797 2.35 3.08 -7.23
C ALA A 797 2.13 3.93 -5.96
N GLU A 798 2.86 3.64 -4.86
CA GLU A 798 2.76 4.42 -3.61
C GLU A 798 3.34 5.82 -3.75
N GLU A 799 4.48 5.96 -4.43
CA GLU A 799 5.09 7.27 -4.69
C GLU A 799 4.20 8.14 -5.61
N ARG A 800 3.45 7.53 -6.55
CA ARG A 800 2.44 8.25 -7.36
C ARG A 800 1.30 8.79 -6.51
N ARG A 801 0.80 8.00 -5.56
CA ARG A 801 -0.20 8.48 -4.59
C ARG A 801 0.38 9.59 -3.70
N LEU A 802 1.64 9.46 -3.32
CA LEU A 802 2.33 10.48 -2.54
C LEU A 802 2.47 11.80 -3.31
N PHE A 803 2.72 11.73 -4.63
CA PHE A 803 2.75 12.93 -5.48
C PHE A 803 1.36 13.56 -5.64
N TYR A 804 0.32 12.73 -5.80
CA TYR A 804 -1.07 13.21 -5.75
C TYR A 804 -1.37 13.95 -4.45
N VAL A 805 -0.95 13.38 -3.30
CA VAL A 805 -1.09 14.04 -2.01
C VAL A 805 -0.36 15.38 -1.99
N ALA A 806 0.88 15.44 -2.45
CA ALA A 806 1.67 16.68 -2.47
C ALA A 806 1.01 17.78 -3.31
N LEU A 807 0.56 17.48 -4.53
CA LEU A 807 -0.11 18.43 -5.42
C LEU A 807 -1.44 18.92 -4.84
N THR A 808 -2.25 18.01 -4.30
CA THR A 808 -3.58 18.31 -3.76
C THR A 808 -3.56 19.00 -2.39
N ARG A 809 -2.37 19.36 -1.86
CA ARG A 809 -2.26 20.28 -0.69
C ARG A 809 -2.46 21.72 -1.09
N ALA A 810 -2.16 22.10 -2.33
CA ALA A 810 -2.29 23.47 -2.82
C ALA A 810 -3.74 23.82 -3.15
N LYS A 811 -4.19 24.99 -2.70
CA LYS A 811 -5.48 25.57 -3.13
C LYS A 811 -5.37 26.31 -4.46
N HIS A 812 -4.32 27.13 -4.59
CA HIS A 812 -4.18 28.05 -5.71
C HIS A 812 -3.14 27.62 -6.72
N ARG A 813 -1.93 27.29 -6.29
CA ARG A 813 -0.84 26.92 -7.19
C ARG A 813 0.20 26.02 -6.54
N ALA A 814 0.75 25.10 -7.33
CA ALA A 814 1.89 24.25 -6.98
C ALA A 814 3.10 24.56 -7.88
N TYR A 815 4.27 24.73 -7.27
CA TYR A 815 5.54 24.95 -7.94
C TYR A 815 6.41 23.70 -7.78
N LEU A 816 6.88 23.12 -8.87
CA LEU A 816 7.77 21.95 -8.90
C LEU A 816 9.19 22.41 -9.19
N LEU A 817 10.08 22.38 -8.20
CA LEU A 817 11.48 22.78 -8.37
C LEU A 817 12.30 21.58 -8.85
N VAL A 818 12.82 21.67 -10.05
CA VAL A 818 13.44 20.54 -10.77
C VAL A 818 14.90 20.83 -11.13
N ASP A 819 15.77 19.91 -10.76
CA ASP A 819 17.15 19.92 -11.25
C ASP A 819 17.21 19.26 -12.64
N MET A 820 17.57 20.02 -13.65
CA MET A 820 17.63 19.51 -15.03
C MET A 820 18.68 18.43 -15.25
N MET A 821 19.72 18.40 -14.42
CA MET A 821 20.76 17.37 -14.50
C MET A 821 20.35 16.06 -13.85
N ASP A 822 19.28 16.07 -13.05
CA ASP A 822 18.80 14.92 -12.28
C ASP A 822 17.28 15.02 -12.07
N ALA A 823 16.54 15.25 -13.18
CA ALA A 823 15.09 15.42 -13.10
C ALA A 823 14.39 14.10 -12.79
N SER A 824 13.42 14.17 -11.90
CA SER A 824 12.53 13.09 -11.51
C SER A 824 11.81 12.45 -12.72
N ASP A 825 11.62 11.13 -12.71
CA ASP A 825 10.83 10.44 -13.72
C ASP A 825 9.38 10.94 -13.77
N PHE A 826 8.82 11.34 -12.63
CA PHE A 826 7.48 11.90 -12.56
C PHE A 826 7.37 13.26 -13.27
N VAL A 827 8.38 14.11 -13.13
CA VAL A 827 8.44 15.38 -13.89
C VAL A 827 8.62 15.11 -15.37
N THR A 828 9.45 14.15 -15.71
CA THR A 828 9.67 13.68 -17.09
C THR A 828 8.35 13.21 -17.72
N GLU A 829 7.55 12.46 -16.98
CA GLU A 829 6.21 12.01 -17.41
C GLU A 829 5.29 13.21 -17.66
N LEU A 830 5.21 14.17 -16.72
CA LEU A 830 4.36 15.36 -16.87
C LEU A 830 4.64 16.11 -18.18
N ILE A 831 5.92 16.24 -18.55
CA ILE A 831 6.33 16.95 -19.75
C ILE A 831 6.08 16.11 -21.01
N LYS A 832 6.54 14.83 -21.04
CA LYS A 832 6.42 13.95 -22.20
C LYS A 832 4.96 13.63 -22.56
N ALA A 833 4.13 13.38 -21.58
CA ALA A 833 2.72 13.09 -21.77
C ALA A 833 1.85 14.35 -21.89
N LYS A 834 2.47 15.54 -22.01
CA LYS A 834 1.81 16.83 -22.23
C LYS A 834 0.67 17.09 -21.24
N TYR A 835 0.99 17.01 -19.94
CA TYR A 835 0.07 17.47 -18.92
C TYR A 835 -0.11 19.00 -18.99
N PRO A 836 -1.24 19.55 -18.54
CA PRO A 836 -1.51 21.00 -18.54
C PRO A 836 -0.70 21.68 -17.43
N VAL A 837 0.61 21.70 -17.57
CA VAL A 837 1.56 22.34 -16.64
C VAL A 837 2.26 23.52 -17.32
N GLU A 838 2.62 24.51 -16.55
CA GLU A 838 3.37 25.68 -17.03
C GLU A 838 4.87 25.35 -17.04
N THR A 839 5.47 25.46 -18.21
CA THR A 839 6.89 25.09 -18.45
C THR A 839 7.69 26.25 -19.05
N ASN A 840 7.42 27.50 -18.66
CA ASN A 840 7.96 28.70 -19.29
C ASN A 840 9.49 28.77 -19.37
N GLU A 841 10.22 27.99 -18.60
CA GLU A 841 11.68 27.91 -18.57
C GLU A 841 12.22 26.60 -19.18
N PHE A 842 11.33 25.71 -19.67
CA PHE A 842 11.69 24.39 -20.16
C PHE A 842 11.24 24.21 -21.59
N ASP A 843 12.18 24.40 -22.52
CA ASP A 843 12.01 23.87 -23.86
C ASP A 843 12.44 22.39 -23.85
N VAL A 844 11.52 21.59 -23.90
CA VAL A 844 11.18 20.17 -24.11
C VAL A 844 12.27 19.10 -24.19
N SER A 845 13.52 19.36 -24.20
CA SER A 845 14.56 18.31 -24.17
C SER A 845 15.03 18.06 -22.75
N LEU A 846 14.32 17.18 -22.03
CA LEU A 846 14.85 16.61 -20.81
C LEU A 846 16.10 15.80 -21.13
N ILE A 847 17.20 16.41 -20.83
CA ILE A 847 18.56 16.03 -21.16
C ILE A 847 19.01 14.80 -20.36
N GLN A 848 18.26 14.39 -19.36
CA GLN A 848 18.63 13.36 -18.41
C GLN A 848 18.89 11.99 -19.06
N LYS A 849 18.02 11.53 -19.98
CA LYS A 849 18.28 10.27 -20.72
C LYS A 849 19.44 10.38 -21.70
N GLU A 850 19.83 11.59 -22.06
CA GLU A 850 21.04 11.81 -22.86
C GLU A 850 22.30 11.90 -22.01
N SER A 851 22.21 12.40 -20.76
CA SER A 851 23.37 12.42 -19.85
C SER A 851 23.78 11.01 -19.37
N ASP A 852 22.82 10.08 -19.24
CA ASP A 852 23.10 8.67 -18.94
C ASP A 852 23.84 7.95 -20.08
N LYS A 853 23.82 8.51 -21.27
CA LYS A 853 24.58 8.04 -22.44
C LYS A 853 25.98 8.63 -22.52
N ILE A 854 26.33 9.63 -21.69
CA ILE A 854 27.67 10.24 -21.74
C ILE A 854 28.63 9.37 -20.96
N SER A 855 29.43 8.62 -21.70
CA SER A 855 30.51 7.82 -21.14
C SER A 855 31.55 8.72 -20.49
N CYS A 856 32.07 8.30 -19.37
CA CYS A 856 33.21 8.95 -18.73
C CYS A 856 34.43 8.83 -19.64
N HIS A 857 34.99 9.93 -20.12
CA HIS A 857 36.13 9.91 -21.02
C HIS A 857 37.42 9.39 -20.38
N GLN A 858 37.52 9.42 -19.04
CA GLN A 858 38.69 8.92 -18.32
C GLN A 858 38.70 7.40 -18.17
N CYS A 859 37.58 6.77 -17.85
CA CYS A 859 37.53 5.31 -17.75
C CYS A 859 36.81 4.60 -18.90
N GLY A 860 36.03 5.31 -19.73
CA GLY A 860 35.27 4.72 -20.85
C GLY A 860 34.14 3.77 -20.46
N GLU A 861 34.06 3.38 -19.20
CA GLU A 861 33.09 2.40 -18.67
C GLU A 861 31.95 3.02 -17.87
N GLY A 862 32.25 4.02 -17.04
CA GLY A 862 31.24 4.71 -16.24
C GLY A 862 30.56 5.83 -17.01
N THR A 863 29.45 6.32 -16.51
CA THR A 863 28.75 7.51 -17.00
C THR A 863 28.98 8.70 -16.05
N LEU A 864 28.84 9.91 -16.59
CA LEU A 864 28.99 11.12 -15.80
C LEU A 864 27.70 11.40 -15.03
N ARG A 865 27.82 11.52 -13.70
CA ARG A 865 26.70 11.74 -12.78
C ARG A 865 26.87 13.06 -12.03
N PRO A 866 25.79 13.86 -11.87
CA PRO A 866 25.84 15.06 -11.06
C PRO A 866 26.04 14.75 -9.59
N LYS A 867 26.91 15.50 -8.94
CA LYS A 867 27.12 15.50 -7.49
C LYS A 867 27.24 16.90 -6.96
N SER A 868 26.84 17.12 -5.71
CA SER A 868 27.07 18.38 -4.99
C SER A 868 28.25 18.23 -4.03
N GLY A 869 29.14 19.20 -4.03
CA GLY A 869 30.28 19.25 -3.13
C GLY A 869 30.39 20.61 -2.45
N GLN A 870 31.38 20.76 -1.54
CA GLN A 870 31.63 21.99 -0.81
C GLN A 870 31.81 23.24 -1.70
N TYR A 871 32.27 23.05 -2.95
CA TYR A 871 32.53 24.13 -3.94
C TYR A 871 31.48 24.19 -5.07
N GLY A 872 30.29 23.58 -4.85
CA GLY A 872 29.20 23.58 -5.85
C GLY A 872 29.00 22.24 -6.55
N LYS A 873 28.14 22.23 -7.56
CA LYS A 873 27.79 21.03 -8.36
C LYS A 873 28.90 20.66 -9.33
N PHE A 874 29.16 19.36 -9.48
CA PHE A 874 30.09 18.81 -10.45
C PHE A 874 29.57 17.48 -10.99
N LEU A 875 30.06 17.08 -12.15
CA LEU A 875 29.84 15.75 -12.70
C LEU A 875 30.95 14.81 -12.22
N SER A 876 30.57 13.68 -11.65
CA SER A 876 31.50 12.63 -11.22
C SER A 876 31.24 11.36 -12.02
N CYS A 877 32.28 10.59 -12.30
CA CYS A 877 32.08 9.27 -12.86
C CYS A 877 31.24 8.39 -11.93
N SER A 878 30.33 7.60 -12.51
CA SER A 878 29.49 6.64 -11.79
C SER A 878 30.31 5.55 -11.08
N LEU A 879 31.54 5.33 -11.51
CA LEU A 879 32.50 4.38 -10.92
C LEU A 879 33.38 5.00 -9.82
N TYR A 880 33.06 6.20 -9.31
CA TYR A 880 33.80 6.74 -8.16
C TYR A 880 33.58 5.83 -6.92
N PRO A 881 34.65 5.49 -6.13
CA PRO A 881 36.02 6.04 -6.13
C PRO A 881 37.02 5.42 -7.10
N ARG A 882 36.65 4.38 -7.86
CA ARG A 882 37.55 3.73 -8.83
C ARG A 882 38.00 4.68 -9.93
N CYS A 883 37.05 5.36 -10.54
CA CYS A 883 37.37 6.45 -11.47
C CYS A 883 37.14 7.79 -10.77
N LYS A 884 38.20 8.53 -10.56
CA LYS A 884 38.14 9.82 -9.85
C LYS A 884 37.83 11.01 -10.80
N ASN A 885 37.32 10.74 -12.00
CA ASN A 885 36.99 11.81 -12.96
C ASN A 885 35.89 12.71 -12.39
N LYS A 886 36.17 14.02 -12.47
CA LYS A 886 35.23 15.08 -12.10
C LYS A 886 35.23 16.13 -13.19
N GLU A 887 34.04 16.51 -13.65
CA GLU A 887 33.86 17.54 -14.69
C GLU A 887 32.98 18.66 -14.18
N THR A 888 33.21 19.84 -14.71
CA THR A 888 32.41 21.03 -14.40
C THR A 888 31.20 21.09 -15.34
N PRO A 889 29.96 21.17 -14.82
CA PRO A 889 28.78 21.30 -15.68
C PRO A 889 28.77 22.65 -16.42
N CYS A 890 27.91 22.76 -17.42
CA CYS A 890 27.64 24.02 -18.09
C CYS A 890 27.29 25.14 -17.13
N SER A 891 27.94 26.28 -17.19
CA SER A 891 27.72 27.40 -16.27
C SER A 891 26.38 28.09 -16.50
N LYS A 892 25.82 28.00 -17.71
CA LYS A 892 24.55 28.64 -18.06
C LYS A 892 23.35 27.78 -17.61
N CYS A 893 23.39 26.47 -17.92
CA CYS A 893 22.23 25.60 -17.75
C CYS A 893 22.46 24.40 -16.79
N GLY A 894 23.72 24.18 -16.36
CA GLY A 894 24.04 23.05 -15.47
C GLY A 894 24.10 21.68 -16.16
N SER A 895 23.87 21.61 -17.46
CA SER A 895 23.92 20.37 -18.24
C SER A 895 25.34 19.85 -18.42
N PRO A 896 25.57 18.57 -18.73
CA PRO A 896 26.86 18.03 -19.09
C PRO A 896 27.41 18.70 -20.34
N MET A 897 28.74 18.76 -20.44
CA MET A 897 29.45 19.25 -21.60
C MET A 897 30.02 18.05 -22.40
N SER A 898 29.72 17.96 -23.69
CA SER A 898 30.22 16.90 -24.55
C SER A 898 31.48 17.31 -25.29
N ARG A 899 32.45 16.39 -25.34
CA ARG A 899 33.67 16.55 -26.19
C ARG A 899 33.47 15.81 -27.50
N GLY A 900 34.00 16.33 -28.59
CA GLY A 900 33.93 15.67 -29.89
C GLY A 900 32.88 16.20 -30.87
N ILE A 901 31.94 17.03 -30.44
CA ILE A 901 30.97 17.69 -31.32
C ILE A 901 31.69 18.79 -32.16
N LYS A 902 32.65 19.48 -31.51
CA LYS A 902 33.46 20.51 -32.15
C LYS A 902 34.92 20.37 -31.74
N SER A 903 35.82 20.22 -32.67
CA SER A 903 37.26 20.03 -32.40
C SER A 903 37.82 21.16 -31.53
N GLY A 904 38.48 20.81 -30.43
CA GLY A 904 39.11 21.76 -29.50
C GLY A 904 38.16 22.51 -28.59
N PHE A 905 36.87 22.13 -28.58
CA PHE A 905 35.88 22.65 -27.67
C PHE A 905 35.07 21.54 -27.03
N GLN A 906 34.57 21.80 -25.85
CA GLN A 906 33.44 21.08 -25.28
C GLN A 906 32.17 21.93 -25.45
N VAL A 907 31.07 21.30 -25.83
CA VAL A 907 29.80 21.93 -26.18
C VAL A 907 28.74 21.43 -25.24
N CYS A 908 27.88 22.33 -24.76
CA CYS A 908 26.75 21.93 -23.95
C CYS A 908 25.86 20.94 -24.73
N ILE A 909 25.46 19.83 -24.07
CA ILE A 909 24.56 18.84 -24.70
C ILE A 909 23.16 19.38 -24.90
N ASP A 910 22.79 20.42 -24.13
CA ASP A 910 21.53 21.13 -24.29
C ASP A 910 21.59 22.02 -25.52
N LYS A 911 20.91 21.60 -26.58
CA LYS A 911 20.90 22.32 -27.89
C LYS A 911 20.30 23.73 -27.77
N SER A 912 19.49 24.00 -26.73
CA SER A 912 18.94 25.32 -26.48
C SER A 912 19.93 26.26 -25.79
N CYS A 913 20.92 25.72 -25.10
CA CYS A 913 21.89 26.47 -24.31
C CYS A 913 23.05 27.04 -25.14
N ASN A 914 23.51 26.33 -26.17
CA ASN A 914 24.62 26.72 -27.05
C ASN A 914 25.91 27.18 -26.34
N ASP A 915 26.17 26.74 -25.09
CA ASP A 915 27.41 27.09 -24.37
C ASP A 915 28.59 26.25 -24.90
N GLU A 916 29.70 26.93 -25.26
CA GLU A 916 30.90 26.31 -25.75
C GLU A 916 32.10 26.77 -24.92
N ARG A 917 33.01 25.83 -24.60
CA ARG A 917 34.22 26.10 -23.84
C ARG A 917 35.43 25.49 -24.54
N PRO A 918 36.55 26.21 -24.66
CA PRO A 918 37.76 25.64 -25.26
C PRO A 918 38.36 24.56 -24.34
N ILE A 919 38.98 23.57 -24.97
CA ILE A 919 39.76 22.53 -24.29
C ILE A 919 41.24 22.94 -24.36
N CYS A 920 41.97 22.72 -23.28
CA CYS A 920 43.38 23.03 -23.22
C CYS A 920 44.17 22.20 -24.24
N LYS A 921 44.89 22.86 -25.14
CA LYS A 921 45.69 22.20 -26.16
C LYS A 921 46.89 21.40 -25.62
N ASN A 922 47.38 21.77 -24.40
CA ASN A 922 48.58 21.14 -23.86
C ASN A 922 48.27 19.86 -23.04
N CYS A 923 47.13 19.83 -22.31
CA CYS A 923 46.81 18.72 -21.43
C CYS A 923 45.40 18.14 -21.65
N GLY A 924 44.66 18.65 -22.61
CA GLY A 924 43.27 18.20 -22.86
C GLY A 924 42.28 18.54 -21.74
N GLY A 925 42.69 19.27 -20.69
CA GLY A 925 41.81 19.62 -19.56
C GLY A 925 40.85 20.76 -19.91
N GLU A 926 39.88 20.98 -19.05
CA GLU A 926 38.94 22.12 -19.11
C GLU A 926 39.68 23.46 -19.05
N MET A 927 39.19 24.47 -19.78
CA MET A 927 39.61 25.84 -19.59
C MET A 927 38.55 26.66 -18.89
N LYS A 928 38.95 27.53 -17.92
CA LYS A 928 38.09 28.47 -17.22
C LYS A 928 38.37 29.89 -17.69
N LEU A 929 37.30 30.69 -17.82
CA LEU A 929 37.40 32.10 -18.08
C LEU A 929 37.81 32.84 -16.80
N TRP A 930 38.86 33.65 -16.89
CA TRP A 930 39.38 34.47 -15.79
C TRP A 930 39.37 35.92 -16.21
N GLU A 931 39.08 36.80 -15.29
CA GLU A 931 39.27 38.24 -15.46
C GLU A 931 40.71 38.60 -15.10
N GLY A 932 41.40 39.20 -16.05
CA GLY A 932 42.77 39.66 -15.84
C GLY A 932 42.95 41.18 -16.05
N LYS A 933 44.06 41.73 -15.59
CA LYS A 933 44.39 43.17 -15.68
C LYS A 933 44.27 43.74 -17.10
N TYR A 934 44.34 42.86 -18.13
CA TYR A 934 44.29 43.22 -19.55
C TYR A 934 43.09 42.63 -20.29
N GLY A 935 42.01 42.28 -19.59
CA GLY A 935 40.80 41.65 -20.11
C GLY A 935 40.69 40.17 -19.80
N ASN A 936 39.61 39.56 -20.28
CA ASN A 936 39.26 38.14 -19.99
C ASN A 936 40.19 37.20 -20.76
N PHE A 937 40.60 36.10 -20.13
CA PHE A 937 41.37 35.03 -20.77
C PHE A 937 40.91 33.65 -20.27
N TRP A 938 41.01 32.65 -21.13
CA TRP A 938 40.83 31.25 -20.79
C TRP A 938 42.12 30.68 -20.19
N GLY A 939 42.11 30.21 -18.98
CA GLY A 939 43.21 29.54 -18.32
C GLY A 939 42.90 28.05 -18.06
N CYS A 940 43.93 27.18 -18.17
CA CYS A 940 43.73 25.76 -17.89
C CYS A 940 43.26 25.53 -16.43
N SER A 941 42.27 24.71 -16.25
CA SER A 941 41.67 24.41 -14.91
C SER A 941 42.61 23.59 -14.02
N THR A 942 43.64 22.94 -14.59
CA THR A 942 44.68 22.22 -13.82
C THR A 942 45.76 23.15 -13.26
N TYR A 943 45.78 24.43 -13.61
CA TYR A 943 46.73 25.38 -13.08
C TYR A 943 46.61 25.54 -11.56
N ARG A 944 47.73 25.39 -10.84
CA ARG A 944 47.89 25.67 -9.43
C ARG A 944 49.09 26.61 -9.23
N LYS A 945 48.86 27.75 -8.61
CA LYS A 945 49.93 28.71 -8.31
C LYS A 945 50.92 28.10 -7.31
N GLY A 946 52.21 28.05 -7.65
CA GLY A 946 53.28 27.57 -6.80
C GLY A 946 53.58 26.06 -6.87
N THR A 947 53.03 25.32 -7.80
CA THR A 947 53.30 23.89 -8.02
C THR A 947 53.96 23.67 -9.40
N THR A 948 55.00 22.81 -9.47
CA THR A 948 55.83 22.56 -10.66
C THR A 948 55.17 21.70 -11.72
N ASN A 949 54.08 20.93 -11.36
CA ASN A 949 53.40 20.02 -12.29
C ASN A 949 52.00 20.54 -12.69
N THR A 950 51.90 21.80 -13.10
CA THR A 950 50.61 22.38 -13.52
C THR A 950 50.67 22.90 -14.93
N CYS A 951 49.60 22.78 -15.68
CA CYS A 951 49.52 23.32 -17.07
C CYS A 951 49.30 24.83 -17.03
N THR A 952 50.24 25.59 -17.59
CA THR A 952 50.22 27.06 -17.63
C THR A 952 49.57 27.64 -18.89
N TYR A 953 48.95 26.80 -19.74
CA TYR A 953 48.37 27.24 -21.01
C TYR A 953 47.23 28.26 -20.79
N LYS A 954 47.30 29.36 -21.54
CA LYS A 954 46.31 30.44 -21.60
C LYS A 954 45.91 30.73 -23.03
N LYS A 955 44.67 31.10 -23.26
CA LYS A 955 44.13 31.55 -24.53
C LYS A 955 43.39 32.85 -24.32
N LYS A 956 43.49 33.82 -25.22
CA LYS A 956 42.75 35.09 -25.12
C LYS A 956 41.25 34.79 -25.14
N GLY A 957 40.48 35.45 -24.26
CA GLY A 957 39.04 35.25 -24.08
C GLY A 957 38.20 35.83 -25.19
#